data_d904d4970da2267c7aa642e616d14972
#
_entry.id   d904d4970da2267c7aa642e616d14972
#
_cell.length_a   1.000
_cell.length_b   1.000
_cell.length_c   1.000
_cell.angle_alpha   90.00
_cell.angle_beta   90.00
_cell.angle_gamma   90.00
#
_symmetry.space_group_name_H-M   'P 1'
#
loop_
_entity.id
_entity.type
_entity.pdbx_description
1 polymer ?
#
loop_
_entity_poly.entity_id
_entity_poly.type
_entity_poly.pdbx_seq_one_letter_code
_entity_poly.pdbx_strand_id
1 'polypeptide(L)'
;MPGRTIKWGALGTLAGILLGGVDTLIIFFNARSMFFDAAEMGRTMWMVVGMCAAAGMIAALLLSFTVEILTNLALPGKKLHAPFRLPLAITALTAIPIDLLLLSLSSGPAASKIPLRLPLVAIAATIAAAAFAFLIVRAVRLAKPSTKAGYIMAAVFVILSGTLVLANLKILVRLYPVFHSALFVMTLYSLIAALYFLCPKATKKILLLISALLVIGAIAGGSTALYKTRGTQNSRFIIKDKTISASEALKLTSTLFPPPPNLVLDEPVSSEALSATKTESTAHRFTIPGSPVIMMTIDAMRFDKLNAIVEKTNITPNISALAKRSVVFDQAYTPLPHTSYAISSLLTGKYTGPLFDVPGAPRVQETWPEILHRFRYKTAAFFTKAVFFIDRARFEPYLRKAYGFGTAKMDYRLPAAKRVEQTIEFLKKQHEMGERVFTWTHFFEPHEPYDPNCTAFGKEDERRYDCEINTVDKAAGTLLKYLDKDYPNAIIIVTADHGEEFGEHDGRYHGTTLYDEQIKVPLIMRVPGMKPRTVSEPVNLVDIMGTVLSLLEIPAPARVRSKDLTALMLGNKNDHRIAFSQVHELVMARKGHYKLILDKEEQITSLYDLQSDPKETVSISAQHPKITTNLTSQIGTWLKSHAYWELRPIKTTNGNESWPKPIQKALAGDMTAMKDLTAIALDNKEAQAVKRKAAQLFYELSKASNQPIKLEALSSIDDPETLAWLTLAQQSEPNNAAAQASLAKILPSLKQHSPIWTRSTLAVYKNEQTQAGSDSLITILGHNKTAMVLRQEAARLLGEAAIKRARIPLIEQINNYQLTLDVVQALGKIGDKKSCLPLITRLKRERFPKRRAAVTAALAALKDKRAASPIAIELTREHPTPNALAALADLGTLKTRFKTYKSKTDNTTVTIYPGWSKLKSFEQTTISRVITLTKAKSDGGSIDIYCNNQKTGSIPILTGRQQASLNLTCSLDPAGKTTLNLQIRPKDLTVKIEAVGVVKK
;
A
#
# COMPACT_ATOMS: atom_id res chain seq x y z
N MET A 1 -22.40 33.92 -31.46
CA MET A 1 -21.62 32.87 -30.64
C MET A 1 -20.21 33.34 -30.30
N PRO A 2 -19.30 33.74 -31.16
CA PRO A 2 -17.93 34.10 -30.82
C PRO A 2 -17.78 35.13 -29.69
N GLY A 3 -18.56 36.19 -29.72
CA GLY A 3 -18.45 37.25 -28.73
C GLY A 3 -18.84 36.89 -27.31
N ARG A 4 -19.65 35.83 -27.13
CA ARG A 4 -20.03 35.34 -25.78
C ARG A 4 -18.91 34.50 -25.16
N THR A 5 -18.30 33.64 -25.93
CA THR A 5 -17.16 32.79 -25.53
C THR A 5 -15.94 33.66 -25.17
N ILE A 6 -15.63 34.69 -26.00
CA ILE A 6 -14.55 35.63 -25.74
C ILE A 6 -14.79 36.38 -24.40
N LYS A 7 -16.05 36.81 -24.14
CA LYS A 7 -16.38 37.49 -22.88
C LYS A 7 -16.15 36.59 -21.66
N TRP A 8 -16.55 35.32 -21.72
CA TRP A 8 -16.31 34.38 -20.62
C TRP A 8 -14.82 34.11 -20.44
N GLY A 9 -14.07 33.91 -21.52
CA GLY A 9 -12.63 33.78 -21.52
C GLY A 9 -11.93 34.97 -20.83
N ALA A 10 -12.36 36.19 -21.12
CA ALA A 10 -11.82 37.39 -20.46
C ALA A 10 -12.12 37.46 -18.95
N LEU A 11 -13.34 37.12 -18.55
CA LEU A 11 -13.68 37.08 -17.12
C LEU A 11 -12.84 36.03 -16.37
N GLY A 12 -12.61 34.87 -16.98
CA GLY A 12 -11.73 33.85 -16.44
C GLY A 12 -10.28 34.31 -16.36
N THR A 13 -9.77 34.96 -17.41
CA THR A 13 -8.43 35.57 -17.39
C THR A 13 -8.26 36.57 -16.26
N LEU A 14 -9.21 37.46 -16.06
CA LEU A 14 -9.20 38.42 -14.95
C LEU A 14 -9.23 37.75 -13.60
N ALA A 15 -10.08 36.71 -13.42
CA ALA A 15 -10.10 35.91 -12.20
C ALA A 15 -8.74 35.28 -11.89
N GLY A 16 -8.11 34.69 -12.92
CA GLY A 16 -6.77 34.11 -12.79
C GLY A 16 -5.70 35.15 -12.48
N ILE A 17 -5.74 36.34 -13.12
CA ILE A 17 -4.81 37.46 -12.81
C ILE A 17 -4.94 37.90 -11.35
N LEU A 18 -6.17 38.00 -10.83
CA LEU A 18 -6.38 38.36 -9.43
C LEU A 18 -5.79 37.33 -8.48
N LEU A 19 -5.99 36.04 -8.73
CA LEU A 19 -5.42 34.96 -7.91
C LEU A 19 -3.89 34.94 -8.03
N GLY A 20 -3.34 35.06 -9.24
CA GLY A 20 -1.90 35.15 -9.46
C GLY A 20 -1.28 36.40 -8.80
N GLY A 21 -2.04 37.51 -8.73
CA GLY A 21 -1.65 38.71 -7.99
C GLY A 21 -1.51 38.45 -6.48
N VAL A 22 -2.44 37.70 -5.90
CA VAL A 22 -2.34 37.27 -4.49
C VAL A 22 -1.10 36.41 -4.28
N ASP A 23 -0.88 35.41 -5.14
CA ASP A 23 0.29 34.53 -5.06
C ASP A 23 1.61 35.29 -5.21
N THR A 24 1.66 36.31 -6.09
CA THR A 24 2.88 37.16 -6.24
C THR A 24 3.14 37.98 -4.98
N LEU A 25 2.12 38.46 -4.29
CA LEU A 25 2.30 39.14 -3.00
C LEU A 25 2.83 38.17 -1.95
N ILE A 26 2.31 36.95 -1.90
CA ILE A 26 2.81 35.89 -1.02
C ILE A 26 4.29 35.60 -1.29
N ILE A 27 4.69 35.44 -2.55
CA ILE A 27 6.10 35.26 -2.94
C ILE A 27 6.96 36.43 -2.48
N PHE A 28 6.49 37.66 -2.73
CA PHE A 28 7.26 38.87 -2.38
C PHE A 28 7.53 38.97 -0.87
N PHE A 29 6.53 38.66 -0.02
CA PHE A 29 6.69 38.79 1.43
C PHE A 29 7.39 37.58 2.05
N ASN A 30 7.15 36.36 1.57
CA ASN A 30 7.56 35.14 2.25
C ASN A 30 8.73 34.40 1.59
N ALA A 31 9.04 34.66 0.32
CA ALA A 31 10.02 33.87 -0.43
C ALA A 31 11.12 34.71 -1.11
N ARG A 32 11.17 36.02 -0.91
CA ARG A 32 12.13 36.88 -1.63
C ARG A 32 13.60 36.51 -1.40
N SER A 33 13.95 36.00 -0.21
CA SER A 33 15.30 35.55 0.13
C SER A 33 15.69 34.21 -0.52
N MET A 34 14.76 33.53 -1.12
CA MET A 34 14.99 32.25 -1.81
C MET A 34 15.42 32.42 -3.27
N PHE A 35 15.33 33.62 -3.81
CA PHE A 35 15.76 33.92 -5.16
C PHE A 35 17.23 34.24 -5.24
N PHE A 36 17.85 33.92 -6.35
CA PHE A 36 19.22 34.27 -6.64
C PHE A 36 19.38 35.80 -6.83
N ASP A 37 18.45 36.40 -7.55
CA ASP A 37 18.42 37.84 -7.81
C ASP A 37 16.99 38.37 -8.02
N ALA A 38 16.86 39.70 -8.08
CA ALA A 38 15.58 40.38 -8.30
C ALA A 38 14.98 40.06 -9.70
N ALA A 39 15.82 39.77 -10.70
CA ALA A 39 15.35 39.43 -12.03
C ALA A 39 14.72 38.02 -12.08
N GLU A 40 15.26 37.05 -11.35
CA GLU A 40 14.63 35.75 -11.17
C GLU A 40 13.28 35.88 -10.45
N MET A 41 13.22 36.67 -9.35
CA MET A 41 11.99 36.93 -8.64
C MET A 41 10.93 37.55 -9.58
N GLY A 42 11.29 38.60 -10.31
CA GLY A 42 10.37 39.25 -11.27
C GLY A 42 9.87 38.32 -12.36
N ARG A 43 10.76 37.47 -12.93
CA ARG A 43 10.38 36.43 -13.88
C ARG A 43 9.40 35.43 -13.28
N THR A 44 9.66 34.95 -12.05
CA THR A 44 8.79 34.00 -11.35
C THR A 44 7.41 34.57 -11.07
N MET A 45 7.34 35.82 -10.56
CA MET A 45 6.07 36.51 -10.32
C MET A 45 5.26 36.67 -11.61
N TRP A 46 5.93 37.00 -12.73
CA TRP A 46 5.29 37.05 -14.05
C TRP A 46 4.75 35.68 -14.51
N MET A 47 5.53 34.60 -14.27
CA MET A 47 5.09 33.23 -14.57
C MET A 47 3.85 32.82 -13.76
N VAL A 48 3.80 33.18 -12.47
CA VAL A 48 2.66 32.93 -11.58
C VAL A 48 1.39 33.58 -12.14
N VAL A 49 1.46 34.87 -12.47
CA VAL A 49 0.30 35.59 -13.04
C VAL A 49 -0.12 34.97 -14.39
N GLY A 50 0.84 34.64 -15.25
CA GLY A 50 0.57 34.01 -16.54
C GLY A 50 -0.10 32.65 -16.45
N MET A 51 0.37 31.78 -15.56
CA MET A 51 -0.23 30.45 -15.34
C MET A 51 -1.64 30.55 -14.75
N CYS A 52 -1.84 31.39 -13.74
CA CYS A 52 -3.16 31.59 -13.15
C CYS A 52 -4.16 32.21 -14.15
N ALA A 53 -3.70 33.17 -14.96
CA ALA A 53 -4.51 33.75 -16.03
C ALA A 53 -4.95 32.70 -17.06
N ALA A 54 -4.04 31.82 -17.47
CA ALA A 54 -4.35 30.73 -18.38
C ALA A 54 -5.33 29.72 -17.77
N ALA A 55 -5.11 29.34 -16.52
CA ALA A 55 -6.01 28.43 -15.81
C ALA A 55 -7.44 29.01 -15.67
N GLY A 56 -7.55 30.27 -15.30
CA GLY A 56 -8.85 30.96 -15.23
C GLY A 56 -9.54 31.07 -16.58
N MET A 57 -8.80 31.37 -17.66
CA MET A 57 -9.32 31.38 -19.04
C MET A 57 -9.84 29.99 -19.43
N ILE A 58 -9.07 28.95 -19.21
CA ILE A 58 -9.46 27.56 -19.54
C ILE A 58 -10.73 27.15 -18.78
N ALA A 59 -10.79 27.44 -17.47
CA ALA A 59 -11.97 27.15 -16.65
C ALA A 59 -13.24 27.84 -17.21
N ALA A 60 -13.14 29.11 -17.57
CA ALA A 60 -14.26 29.85 -18.13
C ALA A 60 -14.66 29.42 -19.56
N LEU A 61 -13.69 29.03 -20.39
CA LEU A 61 -13.96 28.46 -21.70
C LEU A 61 -14.63 27.09 -21.63
N LEU A 62 -14.19 26.22 -20.68
CA LEU A 62 -14.85 24.94 -20.41
C LEU A 62 -16.30 25.17 -19.99
N LEU A 63 -16.57 26.13 -19.11
CA LEU A 63 -17.93 26.49 -18.71
C LEU A 63 -18.77 26.94 -19.91
N SER A 64 -18.23 27.84 -20.73
CA SER A 64 -18.91 28.33 -21.96
C SER A 64 -19.21 27.19 -22.93
N PHE A 65 -18.24 26.32 -23.19
CA PHE A 65 -18.36 25.18 -24.09
C PHE A 65 -19.39 24.14 -23.59
N THR A 66 -19.37 23.83 -22.28
CA THR A 66 -20.37 22.93 -21.69
C THR A 66 -21.76 23.50 -21.77
N VAL A 67 -21.96 24.81 -21.55
CA VAL A 67 -23.24 25.49 -21.78
C VAL A 67 -23.68 25.38 -23.23
N GLU A 68 -22.78 25.46 -24.17
CA GLU A 68 -23.07 25.37 -25.60
C GLU A 68 -23.41 23.93 -26.03
N ILE A 69 -22.67 22.94 -25.59
CA ILE A 69 -22.99 21.50 -25.79
C ILE A 69 -24.41 21.20 -25.29
N LEU A 70 -24.69 21.57 -24.04
CA LEU A 70 -26.00 21.34 -23.43
C LEU A 70 -27.12 22.13 -24.15
N THR A 71 -26.75 23.21 -24.82
CA THR A 71 -27.68 23.97 -25.68
C THR A 71 -27.99 23.22 -26.96
N ASN A 72 -27.04 22.50 -27.52
CA ASN A 72 -27.13 21.79 -28.78
C ASN A 72 -27.50 20.31 -28.64
N LEU A 73 -27.39 19.73 -27.46
CA LEU A 73 -27.92 18.39 -27.13
C LEU A 73 -29.46 18.47 -27.10
N ALA A 74 -30.04 18.43 -28.32
CA ALA A 74 -31.50 18.30 -28.49
C ALA A 74 -31.85 16.79 -28.36
N LEU A 75 -32.64 16.43 -27.38
CA LEU A 75 -33.45 15.20 -27.46
C LEU A 75 -34.37 15.32 -28.67
N PRO A 76 -34.58 14.26 -29.48
CA PRO A 76 -35.44 14.30 -30.63
C PRO A 76 -36.81 14.90 -30.27
N GLY A 77 -37.12 16.10 -30.78
CA GLY A 77 -38.41 16.78 -30.66
C GLY A 77 -38.57 17.83 -29.57
N LYS A 78 -37.60 18.06 -28.62
CA LYS A 78 -37.71 19.15 -27.62
C LYS A 78 -36.37 19.79 -27.32
N LYS A 79 -36.19 21.06 -27.67
CA LYS A 79 -35.03 21.89 -27.23
C LYS A 79 -35.11 22.02 -25.71
N LEU A 80 -33.99 21.72 -25.01
CA LEU A 80 -33.89 21.95 -23.56
C LEU A 80 -34.21 23.42 -23.25
N HIS A 81 -35.19 23.73 -22.40
CA HIS A 81 -35.60 25.08 -22.11
C HIS A 81 -34.44 25.93 -21.59
N ALA A 82 -34.25 27.13 -22.18
CA ALA A 82 -33.16 28.05 -21.86
C ALA A 82 -32.83 28.25 -20.36
N PRO A 83 -33.83 28.22 -19.43
CA PRO A 83 -33.58 28.39 -18.00
C PRO A 83 -32.82 27.22 -17.34
N PHE A 84 -32.78 26.02 -17.91
CA PHE A 84 -32.12 24.84 -17.31
C PHE A 84 -30.69 24.60 -17.80
N ARG A 85 -30.25 25.29 -18.84
CA ARG A 85 -28.93 25.06 -19.49
C ARG A 85 -27.74 25.46 -18.64
N LEU A 86 -27.80 26.64 -18.05
CA LEU A 86 -26.72 27.13 -17.18
C LEU A 86 -26.63 26.35 -15.86
N PRO A 87 -27.74 26.05 -15.14
CA PRO A 87 -27.71 25.21 -13.98
C PRO A 87 -27.10 23.82 -14.27
N LEU A 88 -27.51 23.20 -15.36
CA LEU A 88 -27.01 21.86 -15.72
C LEU A 88 -25.52 21.87 -16.06
N ALA A 89 -25.02 22.90 -16.74
CA ALA A 89 -23.61 23.07 -17.05
C ALA A 89 -22.77 23.29 -15.79
N ILE A 90 -23.23 24.12 -14.86
CA ILE A 90 -22.56 24.37 -13.58
C ILE A 90 -22.59 23.08 -12.74
N THR A 91 -23.73 22.40 -12.68
CA THR A 91 -23.84 21.10 -11.97
C THR A 91 -22.87 20.06 -12.54
N ALA A 92 -22.81 19.90 -13.86
CA ALA A 92 -21.92 18.94 -14.50
C ALA A 92 -20.42 19.27 -14.25
N LEU A 93 -20.05 20.54 -14.31
CA LEU A 93 -18.65 20.95 -14.07
C LEU A 93 -18.23 20.96 -12.60
N THR A 94 -19.18 21.13 -11.68
CA THR A 94 -18.90 21.16 -10.24
C THR A 94 -19.13 19.79 -9.60
N ALA A 95 -19.93 18.91 -10.21
CA ALA A 95 -20.18 17.57 -9.70
C ALA A 95 -18.89 16.74 -9.62
N ILE A 96 -18.06 16.75 -10.67
CA ILE A 96 -16.81 15.99 -10.69
C ILE A 96 -15.84 16.44 -9.59
N PRO A 97 -15.49 17.74 -9.43
CA PRO A 97 -14.67 18.19 -8.31
C PRO A 97 -15.25 17.88 -6.95
N ILE A 98 -16.57 18.00 -6.76
CA ILE A 98 -17.22 17.70 -5.49
C ILE A 98 -17.24 16.20 -5.22
N ASP A 99 -17.44 15.36 -6.24
CA ASP A 99 -17.38 13.90 -6.14
C ASP A 99 -15.97 13.44 -5.74
N LEU A 100 -14.94 13.95 -6.40
CA LEU A 100 -13.54 13.71 -6.07
C LEU A 100 -13.20 14.17 -4.64
N LEU A 101 -13.73 15.32 -4.23
CA LEU A 101 -13.61 15.85 -2.88
C LEU A 101 -14.19 14.87 -1.84
N LEU A 102 -15.44 14.48 -2.01
CA LEU A 102 -16.14 13.59 -1.09
C LEU A 102 -15.55 12.18 -1.10
N LEU A 103 -15.09 11.68 -2.24
CA LEU A 103 -14.36 10.42 -2.35
C LEU A 103 -13.05 10.48 -1.55
N SER A 104 -12.28 11.57 -1.66
CA SER A 104 -11.06 11.77 -0.88
C SER A 104 -11.36 11.77 0.62
N LEU A 105 -12.31 12.58 1.07
CA LEU A 105 -12.70 12.67 2.48
C LEU A 105 -13.27 11.35 3.04
N SER A 106 -13.89 10.55 2.20
CA SER A 106 -14.46 9.25 2.57
C SER A 106 -13.48 8.07 2.38
N SER A 107 -12.21 8.30 2.06
CA SER A 107 -11.22 7.22 1.80
C SER A 107 -10.69 6.55 3.06
N GLY A 108 -10.97 7.11 4.24
CA GLY A 108 -10.51 6.58 5.53
C GLY A 108 -11.01 5.17 5.84
N PRO A 109 -10.29 4.40 6.71
CA PRO A 109 -10.61 3.00 7.02
C PRO A 109 -12.01 2.78 7.60
N ALA A 110 -12.53 3.74 8.34
CA ALA A 110 -13.90 3.69 8.89
C ALA A 110 -14.95 3.88 7.78
N ALA A 111 -14.75 4.88 6.92
CA ALA A 111 -15.65 5.20 5.83
C ALA A 111 -15.65 4.13 4.72
N SER A 112 -14.54 3.45 4.50
CA SER A 112 -14.45 2.35 3.51
C SER A 112 -15.34 1.15 3.84
N LYS A 113 -15.79 1.02 5.09
CA LYS A 113 -16.69 -0.05 5.56
C LYS A 113 -18.17 0.26 5.34
N ILE A 114 -18.52 1.47 4.93
CA ILE A 114 -19.90 1.85 4.70
C ILE A 114 -20.42 1.16 3.43
N PRO A 115 -21.47 0.34 3.51
CA PRO A 115 -22.09 -0.25 2.34
C PRO A 115 -22.58 0.84 1.37
N LEU A 116 -22.42 0.61 0.07
CA LEU A 116 -22.84 1.56 -0.97
C LEU A 116 -22.15 2.95 -0.88
N ARG A 117 -20.96 3.05 -0.24
CA ARG A 117 -20.23 4.32 -0.10
C ARG A 117 -20.09 5.09 -1.42
N LEU A 118 -19.66 4.42 -2.50
CA LEU A 118 -19.45 5.06 -3.80
C LEU A 118 -20.73 5.69 -4.36
N PRO A 119 -21.86 4.98 -4.46
CA PRO A 119 -23.11 5.61 -4.91
C PRO A 119 -23.64 6.67 -3.95
N LEU A 120 -23.45 6.53 -2.62
CA LEU A 120 -23.84 7.56 -1.67
C LEU A 120 -23.03 8.85 -1.85
N VAL A 121 -21.73 8.73 -2.07
CA VAL A 121 -20.85 9.87 -2.35
C VAL A 121 -21.24 10.54 -3.67
N ALA A 122 -21.47 9.78 -4.74
CA ALA A 122 -21.88 10.32 -6.03
C ALA A 122 -23.25 11.04 -5.95
N ILE A 123 -24.20 10.49 -5.21
CA ILE A 123 -25.50 11.12 -4.96
C ILE A 123 -25.32 12.42 -4.17
N ALA A 124 -24.55 12.40 -3.07
CA ALA A 124 -24.28 13.58 -2.24
C ALA A 124 -23.56 14.68 -3.04
N ALA A 125 -22.56 14.30 -3.86
CA ALA A 125 -21.86 15.21 -4.76
C ALA A 125 -22.79 15.85 -5.79
N THR A 126 -23.66 15.04 -6.40
CA THR A 126 -24.63 15.53 -7.39
C THR A 126 -25.63 16.48 -6.75
N ILE A 127 -26.15 16.16 -5.54
CA ILE A 127 -27.05 17.04 -4.79
C ILE A 127 -26.36 18.34 -4.43
N ALA A 128 -25.12 18.30 -3.90
CA ALA A 128 -24.35 19.46 -3.53
C ALA A 128 -24.04 20.35 -4.75
N ALA A 129 -23.64 19.75 -5.88
CA ALA A 129 -23.41 20.44 -7.15
C ALA A 129 -24.71 21.08 -7.69
N ALA A 130 -25.81 20.38 -7.63
CA ALA A 130 -27.12 20.88 -8.08
C ALA A 130 -27.60 22.03 -7.19
N ALA A 131 -27.44 21.94 -5.86
CA ALA A 131 -27.77 23.01 -4.92
C ALA A 131 -26.91 24.24 -5.17
N PHE A 132 -25.60 24.06 -5.36
CA PHE A 132 -24.68 25.15 -5.71
C PHE A 132 -25.06 25.81 -7.04
N ALA A 133 -25.30 25.02 -8.07
CA ALA A 133 -25.75 25.51 -9.38
C ALA A 133 -27.09 26.25 -9.27
N PHE A 134 -28.05 25.72 -8.49
CA PHE A 134 -29.34 26.36 -8.25
C PHE A 134 -29.17 27.73 -7.58
N LEU A 135 -28.32 27.83 -6.56
CA LEU A 135 -28.02 29.09 -5.87
C LEU A 135 -27.43 30.11 -6.84
N ILE A 136 -26.43 29.73 -7.64
CA ILE A 136 -25.83 30.61 -8.66
C ILE A 136 -26.89 31.10 -9.65
N VAL A 137 -27.70 30.19 -10.18
CA VAL A 137 -28.72 30.57 -11.18
C VAL A 137 -29.82 31.45 -10.58
N ARG A 138 -30.25 31.17 -9.36
CA ARG A 138 -31.22 32.01 -8.65
C ARG A 138 -30.62 33.41 -8.39
N ALA A 139 -29.35 33.45 -7.98
CA ALA A 139 -28.63 34.71 -7.82
C ALA A 139 -28.54 35.50 -9.13
N VAL A 140 -28.20 34.87 -10.25
CA VAL A 140 -28.14 35.47 -11.58
C VAL A 140 -29.52 35.97 -12.07
N ARG A 141 -30.59 35.28 -11.66
CA ARG A 141 -31.97 35.71 -12.00
C ARG A 141 -32.50 36.86 -11.17
N LEU A 142 -32.16 36.87 -9.86
CA LEU A 142 -32.62 37.89 -8.91
C LEU A 142 -31.81 39.19 -8.98
N ALA A 143 -30.54 39.09 -9.31
CA ALA A 143 -29.59 40.18 -9.33
C ALA A 143 -29.09 40.41 -10.77
N LYS A 144 -29.49 41.48 -11.41
CA LYS A 144 -28.91 41.88 -12.71
C LYS A 144 -27.54 42.52 -12.48
N PRO A 145 -26.55 42.31 -13.39
CA PRO A 145 -25.26 42.98 -13.30
C PRO A 145 -25.41 44.50 -13.21
N SER A 146 -24.52 45.16 -12.44
CA SER A 146 -24.51 46.61 -12.23
C SER A 146 -25.75 47.18 -11.51
N THR A 147 -26.49 46.38 -10.74
CA THR A 147 -27.57 46.79 -9.83
C THR A 147 -27.12 46.63 -8.37
N LYS A 148 -27.80 47.27 -7.42
CA LYS A 148 -27.55 47.07 -5.97
C LYS A 148 -27.52 45.57 -5.60
N ALA A 149 -28.51 44.81 -6.06
CA ALA A 149 -28.56 43.39 -5.85
C ALA A 149 -27.38 42.63 -6.54
N GLY A 150 -26.95 43.10 -7.71
CA GLY A 150 -25.76 42.58 -8.39
C GLY A 150 -24.46 42.81 -7.59
N TYR A 151 -24.29 43.99 -7.02
CA TYR A 151 -23.13 44.27 -6.18
C TYR A 151 -23.12 43.44 -4.88
N ILE A 152 -24.29 43.24 -4.24
CA ILE A 152 -24.40 42.32 -3.10
C ILE A 152 -24.00 40.90 -3.48
N MET A 153 -24.45 40.41 -4.63
CA MET A 153 -24.07 39.07 -5.12
C MET A 153 -22.59 38.97 -5.45
N ALA A 154 -22.01 40.02 -6.02
CA ALA A 154 -20.57 40.05 -6.25
C ALA A 154 -19.80 39.95 -4.91
N ALA A 155 -20.22 40.67 -3.89
CA ALA A 155 -19.62 40.59 -2.55
C ALA A 155 -19.74 39.18 -1.95
N VAL A 156 -20.91 38.53 -2.07
CA VAL A 156 -21.11 37.16 -1.61
C VAL A 156 -20.13 36.18 -2.30
N PHE A 157 -19.95 36.31 -3.61
CA PHE A 157 -19.03 35.45 -4.34
C PHE A 157 -17.54 35.75 -4.07
N VAL A 158 -17.20 37.03 -3.76
CA VAL A 158 -15.85 37.37 -3.30
C VAL A 158 -15.59 36.76 -1.92
N ILE A 159 -16.53 36.86 -0.99
CA ILE A 159 -16.43 36.22 0.33
C ILE A 159 -16.30 34.69 0.19
N LEU A 160 -17.15 34.08 -0.64
CA LEU A 160 -17.06 32.63 -0.92
C LEU A 160 -15.69 32.23 -1.49
N SER A 161 -15.18 33.02 -2.46
CA SER A 161 -13.84 32.78 -3.04
C SER A 161 -12.76 32.88 -1.96
N GLY A 162 -12.80 33.90 -1.11
CA GLY A 162 -11.88 34.06 0.01
C GLY A 162 -11.95 32.89 1.02
N THR A 163 -13.16 32.44 1.34
CA THR A 163 -13.37 31.29 2.22
C THR A 163 -12.78 29.99 1.62
N LEU A 164 -12.96 29.78 0.32
CA LEU A 164 -12.40 28.61 -0.38
C LEU A 164 -10.87 28.66 -0.44
N VAL A 165 -10.28 29.87 -0.63
CA VAL A 165 -8.82 30.07 -0.54
C VAL A 165 -8.33 29.75 0.87
N LEU A 166 -9.00 30.25 1.90
CA LEU A 166 -8.65 29.97 3.30
C LEU A 166 -8.79 28.48 3.63
N ALA A 167 -9.84 27.83 3.12
CA ALA A 167 -10.01 26.40 3.26
C ALA A 167 -8.86 25.61 2.59
N ASN A 168 -8.46 26.03 1.39
CA ASN A 168 -7.32 25.45 0.68
C ASN A 168 -5.99 25.59 1.43
N LEU A 169 -5.82 26.66 2.18
CA LEU A 169 -4.65 26.95 3.00
C LEU A 169 -4.61 26.20 4.33
N LYS A 170 -5.77 25.88 4.92
CA LYS A 170 -5.85 25.45 6.32
C LYS A 170 -6.37 24.03 6.50
N ILE A 171 -7.06 23.46 5.51
CA ILE A 171 -7.70 22.14 5.65
C ILE A 171 -6.84 21.08 4.96
N LEU A 172 -6.29 20.15 5.73
CA LEU A 172 -5.63 18.92 5.25
C LEU A 172 -4.58 19.17 4.14
N VAL A 173 -3.77 20.19 4.31
CA VAL A 173 -2.73 20.59 3.36
C VAL A 173 -1.83 19.38 3.05
N ARG A 174 -1.56 19.11 1.76
CA ARG A 174 -0.75 18.02 1.23
C ARG A 174 -1.30 16.59 1.38
N LEU A 175 -2.34 16.36 2.21
CA LEU A 175 -2.89 15.01 2.42
C LEU A 175 -3.80 14.53 1.28
N TYR A 176 -4.52 15.44 0.65
CA TYR A 176 -5.51 15.11 -0.40
C TYR A 176 -5.34 16.05 -1.61
N PRO A 177 -4.39 15.77 -2.52
CA PRO A 177 -4.14 16.64 -3.68
C PRO A 177 -5.38 16.96 -4.51
N VAL A 178 -6.27 15.98 -4.71
CA VAL A 178 -7.52 16.14 -5.46
C VAL A 178 -8.48 17.10 -4.76
N PHE A 179 -8.50 17.12 -3.43
CA PHE A 179 -9.28 18.05 -2.64
C PHE A 179 -8.87 19.51 -2.91
N HIS A 180 -7.57 19.78 -2.90
CA HIS A 180 -7.03 21.11 -3.12
C HIS A 180 -7.28 21.58 -4.54
N SER A 181 -7.13 20.71 -5.54
CA SER A 181 -7.47 21.02 -6.93
C SER A 181 -8.97 21.34 -7.10
N ALA A 182 -9.85 20.62 -6.40
CA ALA A 182 -11.29 20.90 -6.41
C ALA A 182 -11.62 22.28 -5.79
N LEU A 183 -11.01 22.63 -4.65
CA LEU A 183 -11.16 23.94 -4.03
C LEU A 183 -10.66 25.06 -4.95
N PHE A 184 -9.54 24.86 -5.62
CA PHE A 184 -9.02 25.83 -6.61
C PHE A 184 -10.00 26.09 -7.75
N VAL A 185 -10.56 25.05 -8.35
CA VAL A 185 -11.57 25.17 -9.42
C VAL A 185 -12.82 25.88 -8.93
N MET A 186 -13.31 25.56 -7.71
CA MET A 186 -14.46 26.23 -7.11
C MET A 186 -14.15 27.71 -6.82
N THR A 187 -12.94 28.03 -6.39
CA THR A 187 -12.47 29.41 -6.20
C THR A 187 -12.53 30.21 -7.50
N LEU A 188 -11.99 29.64 -8.59
CA LEU A 188 -12.05 30.25 -9.93
C LEU A 188 -13.48 30.52 -10.36
N TYR A 189 -14.39 29.57 -10.25
CA TYR A 189 -15.78 29.76 -10.64
C TYR A 189 -16.50 30.80 -9.80
N SER A 190 -16.23 30.84 -8.48
CA SER A 190 -16.79 31.85 -7.58
C SER A 190 -16.30 33.24 -7.98
N LEU A 191 -15.03 33.40 -8.29
CA LEU A 191 -14.46 34.69 -8.71
C LEU A 191 -14.95 35.13 -10.09
N ILE A 192 -15.09 34.21 -11.03
CA ILE A 192 -15.71 34.47 -12.34
C ILE A 192 -17.15 34.94 -12.18
N ALA A 193 -17.92 34.33 -11.25
CA ALA A 193 -19.29 34.78 -10.95
C ALA A 193 -19.31 36.18 -10.34
N ALA A 194 -18.41 36.47 -9.39
CA ALA A 194 -18.27 37.83 -8.82
C ALA A 194 -18.00 38.89 -9.92
N LEU A 195 -17.02 38.61 -10.78
CA LEU A 195 -16.66 39.49 -11.89
C LEU A 195 -17.82 39.70 -12.91
N TYR A 196 -18.63 38.66 -13.14
CA TYR A 196 -19.81 38.76 -14.00
C TYR A 196 -20.80 39.80 -13.46
N PHE A 197 -21.01 39.86 -12.14
CA PHE A 197 -21.91 40.84 -11.53
C PHE A 197 -21.33 42.26 -11.48
N LEU A 198 -20.02 42.40 -11.38
CA LEU A 198 -19.32 43.69 -11.36
C LEU A 198 -19.18 44.33 -12.76
N CYS A 199 -19.21 43.53 -13.82
CA CYS A 199 -18.96 44.05 -15.17
C CYS A 199 -20.05 45.01 -15.65
N PRO A 200 -19.72 46.27 -15.96
CA PRO A 200 -20.67 47.21 -16.47
C PRO A 200 -21.16 46.80 -17.88
N LYS A 201 -22.33 47.29 -18.28
CA LYS A 201 -22.87 47.22 -19.64
C LYS A 201 -22.10 48.16 -20.57
N ALA A 202 -20.81 47.83 -20.83
CA ALA A 202 -19.99 48.61 -21.76
C ALA A 202 -20.42 48.40 -23.23
N THR A 203 -20.13 49.36 -24.10
CA THR A 203 -20.39 49.27 -25.52
C THR A 203 -19.78 48.00 -26.11
N LYS A 204 -20.60 47.23 -26.80
CA LYS A 204 -20.29 45.85 -27.24
C LYS A 204 -18.93 45.68 -27.96
N LYS A 205 -18.50 46.70 -28.75
CA LYS A 205 -17.26 46.60 -29.54
C LYS A 205 -15.98 46.78 -28.72
N ILE A 206 -15.91 47.72 -27.80
CA ILE A 206 -14.74 47.99 -26.97
C ILE A 206 -14.55 46.86 -25.98
N LEU A 207 -15.63 46.34 -25.37
CA LEU A 207 -15.56 45.21 -24.46
C LEU A 207 -15.09 43.93 -25.16
N LEU A 208 -15.51 43.72 -26.41
CA LEU A 208 -15.07 42.58 -27.22
C LEU A 208 -13.57 42.66 -27.56
N LEU A 209 -13.09 43.87 -27.89
CA LEU A 209 -11.68 44.10 -28.18
C LEU A 209 -10.81 43.86 -26.94
N ILE A 210 -11.17 44.46 -25.80
CA ILE A 210 -10.47 44.26 -24.51
C ILE A 210 -10.51 42.77 -24.11
N SER A 211 -11.67 42.13 -24.25
CA SER A 211 -11.79 40.70 -23.96
C SER A 211 -10.90 39.83 -24.84
N ALA A 212 -10.81 40.15 -26.14
CA ALA A 212 -9.94 39.43 -27.08
C ALA A 212 -8.46 39.63 -26.73
N LEU A 213 -8.06 40.87 -26.38
CA LEU A 213 -6.69 41.18 -25.95
C LEU A 213 -6.32 40.44 -24.67
N LEU A 214 -7.22 40.37 -23.68
CA LEU A 214 -7.01 39.62 -22.45
C LEU A 214 -6.84 38.11 -22.71
N VAL A 215 -7.67 37.54 -23.57
CA VAL A 215 -7.57 36.11 -23.95
C VAL A 215 -6.27 35.85 -24.73
N ILE A 216 -5.91 36.68 -25.67
CA ILE A 216 -4.62 36.56 -26.40
C ILE A 216 -3.45 36.73 -25.45
N GLY A 217 -3.50 37.67 -24.52
CA GLY A 217 -2.50 37.88 -23.48
C GLY A 217 -2.36 36.69 -22.56
N ALA A 218 -3.48 36.05 -22.15
CA ALA A 218 -3.47 34.85 -21.35
C ALA A 218 -2.87 33.64 -22.08
N ILE A 219 -3.18 33.47 -23.38
CA ILE A 219 -2.60 32.42 -24.19
C ILE A 219 -1.10 32.66 -24.36
N ALA A 220 -0.67 33.82 -24.77
CA ALA A 220 0.72 34.14 -24.99
C ALA A 220 1.53 34.13 -23.69
N GLY A 221 1.05 34.80 -22.66
CA GLY A 221 1.67 34.87 -21.34
C GLY A 221 1.71 33.51 -20.64
N GLY A 222 0.60 32.78 -20.66
CA GLY A 222 0.50 31.44 -20.09
C GLY A 222 1.40 30.45 -20.82
N SER A 223 1.40 30.40 -22.15
CA SER A 223 2.26 29.48 -22.90
C SER A 223 3.74 29.79 -22.69
N THR A 224 4.11 31.07 -22.63
CA THR A 224 5.50 31.47 -22.36
C THR A 224 5.91 31.18 -20.92
N ALA A 225 5.02 31.39 -19.97
CA ALA A 225 5.24 31.03 -18.56
C ALA A 225 5.47 29.53 -18.43
N LEU A 226 4.61 28.71 -19.04
CA LEU A 226 4.72 27.25 -19.05
C LEU A 226 6.03 26.77 -19.67
N TYR A 227 6.42 27.33 -20.82
CA TYR A 227 7.67 26.95 -21.46
C TYR A 227 8.88 27.31 -20.60
N LYS A 228 8.90 28.50 -20.01
CA LYS A 228 10.03 28.95 -19.18
C LYS A 228 10.11 28.25 -17.84
N THR A 229 8.97 27.91 -17.20
CA THR A 229 8.99 27.17 -15.94
C THR A 229 9.57 25.77 -16.08
N ARG A 230 9.51 25.14 -17.25
CA ARG A 230 10.11 23.82 -17.47
C ARG A 230 11.60 23.75 -17.16
N GLY A 231 12.37 24.83 -17.40
CA GLY A 231 13.82 24.86 -17.24
C GLY A 231 14.34 25.56 -15.96
N THR A 232 13.45 26.06 -15.09
CA THR A 232 13.83 26.86 -13.92
C THR A 232 13.43 26.16 -12.62
N GLN A 233 14.30 25.27 -12.11
CA GLN A 233 14.02 24.44 -10.92
C GLN A 233 13.67 25.25 -9.68
N ASN A 234 14.42 26.31 -9.38
CA ASN A 234 14.18 27.16 -8.19
C ASN A 234 12.82 27.87 -8.28
N SER A 235 12.48 28.47 -9.45
CA SER A 235 11.16 29.10 -9.66
C SER A 235 10.02 28.08 -9.48
N ARG A 236 10.17 26.87 -10.01
CA ARG A 236 9.18 25.78 -9.84
C ARG A 236 9.00 25.40 -8.37
N PHE A 237 10.13 25.28 -7.63
CA PHE A 237 10.07 25.02 -6.19
C PHE A 237 9.29 26.10 -5.45
N ILE A 238 9.62 27.37 -5.66
CA ILE A 238 8.95 28.50 -5.01
C ILE A 238 7.46 28.54 -5.36
N ILE A 239 7.10 28.34 -6.62
CA ILE A 239 5.70 28.28 -7.06
C ILE A 239 4.98 27.12 -6.36
N LYS A 240 5.56 25.92 -6.34
CA LYS A 240 4.96 24.72 -5.74
C LYS A 240 4.75 24.85 -4.24
N ASP A 241 5.77 25.38 -3.53
CA ASP A 241 5.81 25.39 -2.06
C ASP A 241 5.22 26.65 -1.42
N LYS A 242 5.35 27.81 -2.10
CA LYS A 242 4.99 29.11 -1.50
C LYS A 242 3.78 29.78 -2.13
N THR A 243 3.09 29.15 -3.11
CA THR A 243 1.87 29.71 -3.69
C THR A 243 0.68 28.79 -3.49
N ILE A 244 -0.53 29.34 -3.65
CA ILE A 244 -1.78 28.63 -3.47
C ILE A 244 -2.35 28.21 -4.82
N SER A 245 -2.66 29.22 -5.65
CA SER A 245 -3.35 29.02 -6.92
C SER A 245 -2.39 28.61 -8.04
N ALA A 246 -1.20 29.19 -8.05
CA ALA A 246 -0.18 28.87 -9.05
C ALA A 246 0.41 27.46 -8.84
N SER A 247 0.47 26.95 -7.61
CA SER A 247 0.89 25.56 -7.34
C SER A 247 -0.06 24.56 -7.99
N GLU A 248 -1.37 24.78 -7.91
CA GLU A 248 -2.35 23.91 -8.56
C GLU A 248 -2.33 24.06 -10.10
N ALA A 249 -2.13 25.26 -10.61
CA ALA A 249 -1.92 25.50 -12.03
C ALA A 249 -0.63 24.80 -12.53
N LEU A 250 0.44 24.82 -11.75
CA LEU A 250 1.70 24.14 -12.06
C LEU A 250 1.52 22.62 -12.13
N LYS A 251 0.84 21.98 -11.18
CA LYS A 251 0.55 20.53 -11.20
C LYS A 251 -0.17 20.11 -12.47
N LEU A 252 -1.23 20.84 -12.83
CA LEU A 252 -2.00 20.57 -14.05
C LEU A 252 -1.12 20.69 -15.31
N THR A 253 -0.22 21.64 -15.33
CA THR A 253 0.65 21.89 -16.48
C THR A 253 1.81 20.92 -16.55
N SER A 254 2.37 20.46 -15.41
CA SER A 254 3.42 19.44 -15.39
C SER A 254 2.93 18.09 -15.91
N THR A 255 1.65 17.78 -15.70
CA THR A 255 1.04 16.56 -16.27
C THR A 255 0.97 16.63 -17.81
N LEU A 256 0.64 17.82 -18.37
CA LEU A 256 0.53 18.01 -19.83
C LEU A 256 1.88 18.26 -20.50
N PHE A 257 2.81 18.93 -19.81
CA PHE A 257 4.13 19.33 -20.27
C PHE A 257 5.17 19.01 -19.19
N PRO A 258 5.59 17.75 -19.07
CA PRO A 258 6.53 17.35 -18.02
C PRO A 258 7.85 18.14 -18.13
N PRO A 259 8.48 18.43 -16.98
CA PRO A 259 9.78 19.09 -16.97
C PRO A 259 10.84 18.25 -17.70
N PRO A 260 11.91 18.85 -18.19
CA PRO A 260 13.02 18.10 -18.76
C PRO A 260 13.64 17.19 -17.69
N PRO A 261 14.11 15.99 -18.07
CA PRO A 261 14.73 15.08 -17.11
C PRO A 261 15.96 15.73 -16.46
N ASN A 262 16.21 15.39 -15.20
CA ASN A 262 17.39 15.86 -14.50
C ASN A 262 18.62 15.05 -14.98
N LEU A 263 19.42 15.63 -15.83
CA LEU A 263 20.61 14.98 -16.41
C LEU A 263 21.56 14.45 -15.34
N VAL A 264 21.66 15.11 -14.18
CA VAL A 264 22.50 14.66 -13.07
C VAL A 264 22.01 13.33 -12.48
N LEU A 265 20.70 13.09 -12.42
CA LEU A 265 20.14 11.80 -11.99
C LEU A 265 20.38 10.69 -13.03
N ASP A 266 20.38 11.04 -14.30
CA ASP A 266 20.49 10.08 -15.41
C ASP A 266 21.95 9.75 -15.76
N GLU A 267 22.94 10.51 -15.22
CA GLU A 267 24.35 10.24 -15.46
C GLU A 267 24.71 8.77 -15.13
N PRO A 268 25.50 8.11 -15.98
CA PRO A 268 26.02 6.79 -15.70
C PRO A 268 26.85 6.79 -14.42
N VAL A 269 26.59 5.85 -13.53
CA VAL A 269 27.33 5.68 -12.26
C VAL A 269 28.27 4.49 -12.40
N SER A 270 29.54 4.67 -12.05
CA SER A 270 30.54 3.60 -12.13
C SER A 270 30.24 2.48 -11.12
N SER A 271 30.68 1.27 -11.42
CA SER A 271 30.54 0.12 -10.51
C SER A 271 31.25 0.34 -9.18
N GLU A 272 32.37 1.11 -9.20
CA GLU A 272 33.10 1.48 -7.99
C GLU A 272 32.26 2.42 -7.11
N ALA A 273 31.64 3.46 -7.69
CA ALA A 273 30.78 4.38 -6.96
C ALA A 273 29.53 3.67 -6.41
N LEU A 274 28.95 2.73 -7.15
CA LEU A 274 27.83 1.90 -6.68
C LEU A 274 28.26 0.95 -5.55
N SER A 275 29.45 0.37 -5.63
CA SER A 275 29.98 -0.49 -4.57
C SER A 275 30.32 0.28 -3.30
N ALA A 276 30.84 1.50 -3.40
CA ALA A 276 31.13 2.39 -2.28
C ALA A 276 29.89 2.84 -1.50
N THR A 277 28.69 2.66 -2.03
CA THR A 277 27.45 2.94 -1.29
C THR A 277 27.21 1.99 -0.12
N LYS A 278 27.91 0.85 -0.10
CA LYS A 278 28.02 -0.02 1.06
C LYS A 278 29.35 0.26 1.73
N THR A 279 29.34 0.84 2.91
CA THR A 279 30.57 1.02 3.69
C THR A 279 31.13 -0.34 4.07
N GLU A 280 32.40 -0.58 3.76
CA GLU A 280 33.11 -1.71 4.32
C GLU A 280 33.10 -1.57 5.84
N SER A 281 32.72 -2.66 6.52
CA SER A 281 32.83 -2.72 7.97
C SER A 281 34.28 -2.52 8.32
N THR A 282 34.61 -1.37 8.86
CA THR A 282 35.92 -1.19 9.52
C THR A 282 35.98 -2.19 10.66
N ALA A 283 36.90 -3.11 10.63
CA ALA A 283 37.04 -4.11 11.66
C ALA A 283 37.23 -3.41 13.02
N HIS A 284 36.17 -3.27 13.79
CA HIS A 284 36.26 -2.81 15.17
C HIS A 284 36.38 -4.01 16.10
N ARG A 285 37.07 -3.85 17.20
CA ARG A 285 37.27 -4.95 18.16
C ARG A 285 36.24 -5.01 19.28
N PHE A 286 35.22 -4.13 19.26
CA PHE A 286 34.21 -4.10 20.32
C PHE A 286 33.04 -5.01 19.95
N THR A 287 32.93 -6.13 20.65
CA THR A 287 31.87 -7.11 20.42
C THR A 287 31.33 -7.60 21.75
N ILE A 288 30.07 -8.03 21.78
CA ILE A 288 29.35 -8.55 22.93
C ILE A 288 28.48 -9.73 22.51
N PRO A 289 29.11 -10.85 22.05
CA PRO A 289 28.36 -11.95 21.47
C PRO A 289 27.38 -12.54 22.49
N GLY A 290 26.22 -12.93 22.00
CA GLY A 290 25.19 -13.57 22.82
C GLY A 290 24.37 -12.63 23.71
N SER A 291 24.65 -11.31 23.70
CA SER A 291 23.88 -10.34 24.49
C SER A 291 22.39 -10.33 24.07
N PRO A 292 21.47 -10.21 25.03
CA PRO A 292 20.06 -9.96 24.74
C PRO A 292 19.87 -8.65 24.00
N VAL A 293 18.88 -8.58 23.11
CA VAL A 293 18.56 -7.38 22.33
C VAL A 293 17.10 -6.98 22.59
N ILE A 294 16.91 -5.77 23.07
CA ILE A 294 15.58 -5.24 23.39
C ILE A 294 15.37 -3.97 22.60
N MET A 295 14.44 -3.99 21.68
CA MET A 295 14.11 -2.84 20.82
C MET A 295 12.72 -2.32 21.14
N MET A 296 12.61 -1.04 21.39
CA MET A 296 11.38 -0.28 21.55
C MET A 296 11.27 0.73 20.41
N THR A 297 10.15 0.72 19.71
CA THR A 297 9.83 1.74 18.72
C THR A 297 8.55 2.45 19.12
N ILE A 298 8.54 3.78 19.01
CA ILE A 298 7.42 4.65 19.36
C ILE A 298 6.90 5.25 18.07
N ASP A 299 5.65 4.96 17.72
CA ASP A 299 5.04 5.42 16.49
C ASP A 299 5.02 6.95 16.43
N ALA A 300 5.39 7.50 15.32
CA ALA A 300 5.33 8.93 15.02
C ALA A 300 6.10 9.86 15.99
N MET A 301 7.03 9.37 16.83
CA MET A 301 7.73 10.22 17.81
C MET A 301 8.85 11.03 17.16
N ARG A 302 8.73 12.36 17.20
CA ARG A 302 9.72 13.33 16.72
C ARG A 302 10.95 13.36 17.62
N PHE A 303 12.11 13.67 17.03
CA PHE A 303 13.35 13.85 17.77
C PHE A 303 13.30 15.00 18.79
N ASP A 304 12.67 16.13 18.43
CA ASP A 304 12.58 17.31 19.28
C ASP A 304 11.68 17.14 20.53
N LYS A 305 10.93 16.02 20.59
CA LYS A 305 10.15 15.66 21.79
C LYS A 305 11.00 14.87 22.83
N LEU A 306 12.20 14.44 22.47
CA LEU A 306 13.13 13.88 23.44
C LEU A 306 13.69 15.00 24.34
N ASN A 307 13.52 14.89 25.66
CA ASN A 307 13.82 15.91 26.66
C ASN A 307 12.95 17.19 26.55
N ALA A 308 11.88 17.19 25.78
CA ALA A 308 11.04 18.37 25.65
C ALA A 308 10.37 18.73 26.98
N ILE A 309 10.34 20.05 27.27
CA ILE A 309 9.66 20.61 28.43
C ILE A 309 8.33 21.21 27.97
N VAL A 310 7.26 20.63 28.41
CA VAL A 310 5.88 21.08 28.12
C VAL A 310 5.22 21.40 29.45
N GLU A 311 4.63 22.58 29.60
CA GLU A 311 3.99 23.03 30.86
C GLU A 311 4.88 22.76 32.08
N LYS A 312 6.17 23.13 31.98
CA LYS A 312 7.22 22.93 33.01
C LYS A 312 7.55 21.43 33.32
N THR A 313 7.05 20.51 32.55
CA THR A 313 7.23 19.08 32.73
C THR A 313 8.06 18.48 31.60
N ASN A 314 9.11 17.72 31.92
CA ASN A 314 9.78 16.87 30.94
C ASN A 314 8.82 15.75 30.55
N ILE A 315 8.46 15.65 29.26
CA ILE A 315 7.50 14.66 28.78
C ILE A 315 8.12 13.26 28.58
N THR A 316 9.47 13.16 28.60
CA THR A 316 10.19 11.88 28.42
C THR A 316 11.22 11.61 29.52
N PRO A 317 10.88 11.70 30.82
CA PRO A 317 11.88 11.60 31.90
C PRO A 317 12.61 10.26 31.95
N ASN A 318 11.94 9.14 31.67
CA ASN A 318 12.52 7.80 31.72
C ASN A 318 13.42 7.52 30.53
N ILE A 319 12.99 7.86 29.33
CA ILE A 319 13.78 7.74 28.09
C ILE A 319 14.99 8.70 28.15
N SER A 320 14.81 9.90 28.69
CA SER A 320 15.88 10.85 28.92
C SER A 320 16.93 10.34 29.91
N ALA A 321 16.51 9.64 30.97
CA ALA A 321 17.41 9.00 31.91
C ALA A 321 18.20 7.86 31.24
N LEU A 322 17.59 7.10 30.36
CA LEU A 322 18.30 6.11 29.53
C LEU A 322 19.31 6.80 28.61
N ALA A 323 18.93 7.90 27.94
CA ALA A 323 19.80 8.63 27.02
C ALA A 323 21.10 9.09 27.67
N LYS A 324 21.05 9.58 28.91
CA LYS A 324 22.23 10.03 29.68
C LYS A 324 23.29 8.92 29.91
N ARG A 325 22.90 7.66 29.81
CA ARG A 325 23.79 6.48 29.99
C ARG A 325 23.93 5.63 28.73
N SER A 326 23.65 6.22 27.58
CA SER A 326 23.62 5.55 26.28
C SER A 326 24.40 6.33 25.20
N VAL A 327 24.56 5.74 24.04
CA VAL A 327 24.90 6.46 22.83
C VAL A 327 23.61 7.03 22.24
N VAL A 328 23.59 8.35 22.03
CA VAL A 328 22.48 9.09 21.43
C VAL A 328 22.88 9.60 20.06
N PHE A 329 22.08 9.34 19.05
CA PHE A 329 22.26 9.88 17.71
C PHE A 329 21.32 11.07 17.53
N ASP A 330 21.87 12.28 17.44
CA ASP A 330 21.06 13.50 17.32
C ASP A 330 20.65 13.80 15.86
N GLN A 331 21.13 13.01 14.90
CA GLN A 331 20.79 13.09 13.48
C GLN A 331 20.45 11.72 12.91
N ALA A 332 19.47 11.05 13.52
CA ALA A 332 18.93 9.80 13.02
C ALA A 332 17.68 10.05 12.15
N TYR A 333 17.65 9.42 10.99
CA TYR A 333 16.61 9.62 9.99
C TYR A 333 15.89 8.32 9.65
N THR A 334 14.56 8.38 9.55
CA THR A 334 13.80 7.26 8.99
C THR A 334 14.04 7.15 7.48
N PRO A 335 14.08 5.94 6.92
CA PRO A 335 14.18 5.75 5.47
C PRO A 335 12.93 6.19 4.70
N LEU A 336 11.78 6.24 5.38
CA LEU A 336 10.49 6.66 4.82
C LEU A 336 9.54 6.99 5.97
N PRO A 337 8.87 8.16 5.99
CA PRO A 337 8.01 8.58 7.09
C PRO A 337 6.63 7.88 7.07
N HIS A 338 6.64 6.56 7.11
CA HIS A 338 5.44 5.73 7.15
C HIS A 338 5.73 4.40 7.80
N THR A 339 4.95 4.01 8.82
CA THR A 339 5.19 2.84 9.67
C THR A 339 5.48 1.55 8.91
N SER A 340 4.66 1.20 7.91
CA SER A 340 4.83 -0.06 7.16
C SER A 340 6.20 -0.16 6.49
N TYR A 341 6.67 0.92 5.90
CA TYR A 341 7.95 1.00 5.20
C TYR A 341 9.13 1.16 6.16
N ALA A 342 9.00 2.03 7.16
CA ALA A 342 10.04 2.29 8.15
C ALA A 342 10.37 1.03 8.96
N ILE A 343 9.36 0.35 9.51
CA ILE A 343 9.52 -0.89 10.27
C ILE A 343 10.08 -2.02 9.39
N SER A 344 9.58 -2.15 8.15
CA SER A 344 10.13 -3.16 7.23
C SER A 344 11.58 -2.87 6.88
N SER A 345 11.96 -1.59 6.71
CA SER A 345 13.36 -1.20 6.48
C SER A 345 14.24 -1.48 7.69
N LEU A 346 13.77 -1.16 8.88
CA LEU A 346 14.43 -1.45 10.15
C LEU A 346 14.69 -2.95 10.32
N LEU A 347 13.67 -3.78 10.08
CA LEU A 347 13.74 -5.22 10.30
C LEU A 347 14.45 -6.00 9.19
N THR A 348 14.65 -5.42 8.01
CA THR A 348 15.38 -6.05 6.89
C THR A 348 16.77 -5.48 6.67
N GLY A 349 17.09 -4.33 7.27
CA GLY A 349 18.33 -3.60 7.03
C GLY A 349 18.45 -3.08 5.59
N LYS A 350 17.30 -2.83 4.92
CA LYS A 350 17.20 -2.38 3.53
C LYS A 350 16.23 -1.20 3.40
N TYR A 351 16.43 -0.37 2.41
CA TYR A 351 15.48 0.70 2.08
C TYR A 351 14.30 0.13 1.29
N THR A 352 13.22 -0.23 1.96
CA THR A 352 12.10 -0.97 1.36
C THR A 352 11.34 -0.17 0.30
N GLY A 353 11.28 1.16 0.40
CA GLY A 353 10.67 2.03 -0.62
C GLY A 353 11.32 1.79 -2.00
N PRO A 354 12.60 2.20 -2.20
CA PRO A 354 13.27 2.02 -3.49
C PRO A 354 13.44 0.55 -3.89
N LEU A 355 13.53 -0.37 -2.91
CA LEU A 355 13.69 -1.80 -3.19
C LEU A 355 12.48 -2.40 -3.90
N PHE A 356 11.28 -1.96 -3.56
CA PHE A 356 10.05 -2.45 -4.22
C PHE A 356 9.94 -2.02 -5.69
N ASP A 357 10.68 -1.00 -6.09
CA ASP A 357 10.74 -0.51 -7.46
C ASP A 357 11.82 -1.21 -8.30
N VAL A 358 12.64 -2.09 -7.69
CA VAL A 358 13.65 -2.87 -8.40
C VAL A 358 13.01 -4.09 -9.08
N PRO A 359 12.94 -4.14 -10.43
CA PRO A 359 12.40 -5.29 -11.13
C PRO A 359 13.22 -6.56 -10.84
N GLY A 360 12.54 -7.65 -10.51
CA GLY A 360 13.19 -8.94 -10.20
C GLY A 360 13.71 -9.07 -8.76
N ALA A 361 13.63 -8.04 -7.92
CA ALA A 361 13.94 -8.18 -6.50
C ALA A 361 12.92 -9.09 -5.81
N PRO A 362 13.35 -9.94 -4.85
CA PRO A 362 12.43 -10.76 -4.07
C PRO A 362 11.42 -9.87 -3.32
N ARG A 363 10.14 -10.16 -3.43
CA ARG A 363 9.07 -9.40 -2.75
C ARG A 363 9.15 -9.49 -1.23
N VAL A 364 9.73 -10.56 -0.70
CA VAL A 364 9.93 -10.77 0.74
C VAL A 364 11.42 -10.92 0.98
N GLN A 365 11.96 -10.02 1.78
CA GLN A 365 13.36 -10.00 2.18
C GLN A 365 13.54 -10.77 3.49
N GLU A 366 14.73 -11.27 3.74
CA GLU A 366 15.12 -11.86 5.01
C GLU A 366 15.10 -10.79 6.11
N THR A 367 14.57 -11.15 7.27
CA THR A 367 14.38 -10.24 8.37
C THR A 367 15.36 -10.51 9.51
N TRP A 368 15.64 -9.50 10.31
CA TRP A 368 16.49 -9.59 11.48
C TRP A 368 16.08 -10.72 12.46
N PRO A 369 14.81 -10.88 12.85
CA PRO A 369 14.38 -12.01 13.68
C PRO A 369 14.69 -13.38 13.07
N GLU A 370 14.54 -13.54 11.74
CA GLU A 370 14.86 -14.79 11.06
C GLU A 370 16.37 -15.11 11.15
N ILE A 371 17.22 -14.09 11.06
CA ILE A 371 18.68 -14.23 11.21
C ILE A 371 19.00 -14.64 12.65
N LEU A 372 18.55 -13.88 13.64
CA LEU A 372 18.82 -14.14 15.06
C LEU A 372 18.29 -15.49 15.51
N HIS A 373 17.17 -15.94 14.97
CA HIS A 373 16.62 -17.28 15.26
C HIS A 373 17.62 -18.39 14.87
N ARG A 374 18.34 -18.24 13.75
CA ARG A 374 19.40 -19.21 13.37
C ARG A 374 20.56 -19.25 14.37
N PHE A 375 20.77 -18.15 15.09
CA PHE A 375 21.79 -18.04 16.15
C PHE A 375 21.21 -18.31 17.55
N ARG A 376 20.09 -19.05 17.60
CA ARG A 376 19.43 -19.54 18.83
C ARG A 376 18.87 -18.45 19.74
N TYR A 377 18.50 -17.28 19.18
CA TYR A 377 17.73 -16.29 19.90
C TYR A 377 16.25 -16.66 19.92
N LYS A 378 15.61 -16.52 21.07
CA LYS A 378 14.15 -16.53 21.19
C LYS A 378 13.64 -15.16 20.83
N THR A 379 12.89 -15.07 19.75
CA THR A 379 12.47 -13.80 19.18
C THR A 379 10.99 -13.54 19.44
N ALA A 380 10.64 -12.33 19.92
CA ALA A 380 9.26 -11.96 20.20
C ALA A 380 8.95 -10.54 19.71
N ALA A 381 7.74 -10.34 19.18
CA ALA A 381 7.21 -9.05 18.77
C ALA A 381 5.88 -8.73 19.44
N PHE A 382 5.74 -7.50 19.91
CA PHE A 382 4.55 -6.95 20.55
C PHE A 382 4.16 -5.66 19.83
N PHE A 383 3.16 -5.71 18.93
CA PHE A 383 2.79 -4.58 18.09
C PHE A 383 1.33 -4.64 17.67
N THR A 384 0.83 -3.57 17.04
CA THR A 384 -0.51 -3.55 16.47
C THR A 384 -0.48 -3.76 14.95
N LYS A 385 -1.49 -4.46 14.43
CA LYS A 385 -1.70 -4.55 12.98
C LYS A 385 -2.29 -3.27 12.38
N ALA A 386 -2.76 -2.37 13.21
CA ALA A 386 -3.46 -1.16 12.78
C ALA A 386 -2.58 -0.28 11.90
N VAL A 387 -1.29 -0.22 12.19
CA VAL A 387 -0.31 0.63 11.49
C VAL A 387 0.11 0.12 10.10
N PHE A 388 -0.26 -1.11 9.72
CA PHE A 388 0.11 -1.72 8.44
C PHE A 388 -1.07 -1.71 7.44
N PHE A 389 -1.77 -0.61 7.32
CA PHE A 389 -2.93 -0.51 6.42
C PHE A 389 -2.58 -0.01 5.01
N ILE A 390 -1.53 0.81 4.87
CA ILE A 390 -1.05 1.29 3.58
C ILE A 390 -0.29 0.16 2.87
N ASP A 391 -0.49 0.04 1.57
CA ASP A 391 0.12 -0.99 0.72
C ASP A 391 0.04 -2.40 1.31
N ARG A 392 -1.07 -2.69 1.96
CA ARG A 392 -1.28 -3.95 2.68
C ARG A 392 -0.89 -5.19 1.87
N ALA A 393 -1.10 -5.17 0.56
CA ALA A 393 -0.72 -6.27 -0.32
C ALA A 393 0.79 -6.53 -0.36
N ARG A 394 1.62 -5.47 -0.20
CA ARG A 394 3.08 -5.56 -0.15
C ARG A 394 3.58 -6.13 1.17
N PHE A 395 2.98 -5.69 2.29
CA PHE A 395 3.42 -6.06 3.64
C PHE A 395 2.73 -7.29 4.22
N GLU A 396 1.60 -7.72 3.66
CA GLU A 396 0.88 -8.92 4.11
C GLU A 396 1.79 -10.18 4.20
N PRO A 397 2.75 -10.45 3.28
CA PRO A 397 3.66 -11.58 3.42
C PRO A 397 4.53 -11.51 4.68
N TYR A 398 4.97 -10.31 5.09
CA TYR A 398 5.72 -10.12 6.33
C TYR A 398 4.82 -10.29 7.56
N LEU A 399 3.64 -9.68 7.54
CA LEU A 399 2.65 -9.77 8.64
C LEU A 399 2.17 -11.21 8.88
N ARG A 400 2.01 -12.00 7.82
CA ARG A 400 1.64 -13.43 7.92
C ARG A 400 2.65 -14.25 8.67
N LYS A 401 3.93 -13.92 8.53
CA LYS A 401 5.06 -14.54 9.19
C LYS A 401 5.45 -13.81 10.47
N ALA A 402 4.68 -12.78 10.88
CA ALA A 402 5.03 -11.88 11.97
C ALA A 402 6.49 -11.40 11.87
N TYR A 403 6.91 -10.97 10.68
CA TYR A 403 8.30 -10.58 10.37
C TYR A 403 9.36 -11.63 10.78
N GLY A 404 9.01 -12.91 10.86
CA GLY A 404 9.93 -13.98 11.26
C GLY A 404 10.13 -14.13 12.77
N PHE A 405 9.41 -13.38 13.60
CA PHE A 405 9.44 -13.58 15.03
C PHE A 405 8.82 -14.91 15.44
N GLY A 406 9.48 -15.62 16.36
CA GLY A 406 9.00 -16.90 16.90
C GLY A 406 7.72 -16.77 17.72
N THR A 407 7.58 -15.66 18.44
CA THR A 407 6.37 -15.26 19.18
C THR A 407 5.91 -13.89 18.67
N ALA A 408 4.61 -13.70 18.45
CA ALA A 408 4.06 -12.40 18.12
C ALA A 408 2.68 -12.19 18.73
N LYS A 409 2.52 -11.09 19.49
CA LYS A 409 1.24 -10.58 19.96
C LYS A 409 0.91 -9.32 19.15
N MET A 410 -0.16 -9.38 18.37
CA MET A 410 -0.55 -8.35 17.39
C MET A 410 -1.92 -7.78 17.75
N ASP A 411 -2.05 -7.30 18.99
CA ASP A 411 -3.31 -6.81 19.52
C ASP A 411 -3.67 -5.43 18.93
N TYR A 412 -4.94 -5.23 18.62
CA TYR A 412 -5.41 -3.97 18.06
C TYR A 412 -5.47 -2.90 19.17
N ARG A 413 -4.73 -1.79 18.98
CA ARG A 413 -4.72 -0.62 19.88
C ARG A 413 -4.63 -0.95 21.39
N LEU A 414 -3.76 -1.90 21.75
CA LEU A 414 -3.50 -2.21 23.14
C LEU A 414 -2.69 -1.07 23.78
N PRO A 415 -3.10 -0.53 24.95
CA PRO A 415 -2.37 0.55 25.62
C PRO A 415 -0.91 0.20 25.91
N ALA A 416 -0.03 1.20 25.88
CA ALA A 416 1.42 1.04 26.08
C ALA A 416 1.78 0.25 27.34
N ALA A 417 1.12 0.53 28.48
CA ALA A 417 1.35 -0.20 29.73
C ALA A 417 1.06 -1.70 29.60
N LYS A 418 -0.05 -2.06 28.95
CA LYS A 418 -0.41 -3.47 28.72
C LYS A 418 0.54 -4.17 27.75
N ARG A 419 1.06 -3.46 26.80
CA ARG A 419 2.06 -3.96 25.85
C ARG A 419 3.40 -4.24 26.58
N VAL A 420 3.77 -3.38 27.51
CA VAL A 420 4.94 -3.59 28.37
C VAL A 420 4.74 -4.82 29.28
N GLU A 421 3.55 -5.01 29.88
CA GLU A 421 3.23 -6.21 30.65
C GLU A 421 3.46 -7.49 29.82
N GLN A 422 2.95 -7.52 28.57
CA GLN A 422 3.16 -8.66 27.67
C GLN A 422 4.66 -8.91 27.37
N THR A 423 5.42 -7.82 27.20
CA THR A 423 6.86 -7.90 26.94
C THR A 423 7.60 -8.46 28.15
N ILE A 424 7.31 -7.95 29.34
CA ILE A 424 7.92 -8.40 30.59
C ILE A 424 7.56 -9.87 30.88
N GLU A 425 6.31 -10.28 30.67
CA GLU A 425 5.88 -11.68 30.81
C GLU A 425 6.73 -12.64 29.96
N PHE A 426 6.93 -12.27 28.68
CA PHE A 426 7.79 -13.05 27.80
C PHE A 426 9.22 -13.08 28.29
N LEU A 427 9.79 -11.91 28.63
CA LEU A 427 11.19 -11.78 29.06
C LEU A 427 11.44 -12.57 30.34
N LYS A 428 10.54 -12.50 31.33
CA LYS A 428 10.63 -13.25 32.58
C LYS A 428 10.73 -14.75 32.32
N LYS A 429 9.84 -15.27 31.48
CA LYS A 429 9.86 -16.70 31.12
C LYS A 429 11.17 -17.09 30.43
N GLN A 430 11.70 -16.26 29.53
CA GLN A 430 12.96 -16.59 28.84
C GLN A 430 14.17 -16.45 29.76
N HIS A 431 14.14 -15.51 30.71
CA HIS A 431 15.19 -15.33 31.70
C HIS A 431 15.31 -16.57 32.63
N GLU A 432 14.17 -17.09 33.12
CA GLU A 432 14.09 -18.32 33.93
C GLU A 432 14.65 -19.53 33.16
N MET A 433 14.56 -19.54 31.83
CA MET A 433 15.06 -20.61 30.96
C MET A 433 16.52 -20.40 30.52
N GLY A 434 17.15 -19.27 30.87
CA GLY A 434 18.52 -18.92 30.43
C GLY A 434 18.66 -18.68 28.93
N GLU A 435 17.58 -18.31 28.24
CA GLU A 435 17.56 -18.16 26.79
C GLU A 435 18.04 -16.78 26.34
N ARG A 436 18.70 -16.72 25.18
CA ARG A 436 19.03 -15.47 24.51
C ARG A 436 17.78 -14.90 23.84
N VAL A 437 17.53 -13.61 24.02
CA VAL A 437 16.29 -13.00 23.53
C VAL A 437 16.56 -11.87 22.55
N PHE A 438 15.67 -11.74 21.57
CA PHE A 438 15.44 -10.52 20.81
C PHE A 438 13.96 -10.16 20.90
N THR A 439 13.65 -9.01 21.51
CA THR A 439 12.29 -8.49 21.58
C THR A 439 12.15 -7.18 20.84
N TRP A 440 11.05 -7.04 20.13
CA TRP A 440 10.59 -5.79 19.54
C TRP A 440 9.22 -5.42 20.12
N THR A 441 9.18 -4.28 20.79
CA THR A 441 7.95 -3.69 21.33
C THR A 441 7.67 -2.39 20.61
N HIS A 442 6.54 -2.31 19.90
CA HIS A 442 6.13 -1.13 19.17
C HIS A 442 4.90 -0.52 19.84
N PHE A 443 5.05 0.71 20.29
CA PHE A 443 3.99 1.49 20.89
C PHE A 443 3.22 2.21 19.80
N PHE A 444 1.90 2.10 19.80
CA PHE A 444 1.04 2.75 18.82
C PHE A 444 0.85 4.23 19.15
N GLU A 445 0.77 4.57 20.43
CA GLU A 445 0.78 5.94 20.86
C GLU A 445 2.17 6.56 20.56
N PRO A 446 2.28 7.77 20.07
CA PRO A 446 1.29 8.85 19.90
C PRO A 446 0.76 9.02 18.46
N HIS A 447 0.40 7.96 17.76
CA HIS A 447 -0.15 8.03 16.41
C HIS A 447 -1.58 8.62 16.39
N GLU A 448 -1.93 9.43 15.38
CA GLU A 448 -3.28 9.95 15.19
C GLU A 448 -4.34 8.82 15.01
N PRO A 449 -5.59 9.04 15.35
CA PRO A 449 -6.15 10.16 16.09
C PRO A 449 -5.76 10.09 17.56
N TYR A 450 -5.26 11.22 18.09
CA TYR A 450 -4.80 11.32 19.47
C TYR A 450 -5.95 11.11 20.46
N ASP A 451 -5.67 10.49 21.61
CA ASP A 451 -6.69 10.21 22.63
C ASP A 451 -7.31 11.54 23.12
N PRO A 452 -8.60 11.76 22.91
CA PRO A 452 -9.28 12.96 23.36
C PRO A 452 -9.24 13.15 24.90
N ASN A 453 -8.98 12.06 25.66
CA ASN A 453 -8.87 12.09 27.12
C ASN A 453 -7.44 12.41 27.61
N CYS A 454 -6.44 12.33 26.73
CA CYS A 454 -5.06 12.68 27.07
C CYS A 454 -4.88 14.21 27.01
N THR A 455 -5.21 14.89 28.10
CA THR A 455 -5.26 16.38 28.16
C THR A 455 -4.34 16.97 29.19
N ALA A 456 -3.35 16.23 29.68
CA ALA A 456 -2.45 16.71 30.75
C ALA A 456 -1.67 17.98 30.37
N PHE A 457 -1.46 18.24 29.09
CA PHE A 457 -0.72 19.42 28.58
C PHE A 457 -1.60 20.36 27.71
N GLY A 458 -2.88 20.08 27.55
CA GLY A 458 -3.80 20.87 26.73
C GLY A 458 -4.75 20.01 25.91
N LYS A 459 -5.63 20.67 25.13
CA LYS A 459 -6.66 19.99 24.32
C LYS A 459 -6.36 20.00 22.82
N GLU A 460 -5.37 20.77 22.39
CA GLU A 460 -4.88 20.85 21.03
C GLU A 460 -4.20 19.52 20.64
N ASP A 461 -4.23 19.16 19.37
CA ASP A 461 -3.71 17.89 18.88
C ASP A 461 -2.23 17.69 19.28
N GLU A 462 -1.38 18.71 19.13
CA GLU A 462 0.01 18.64 19.53
C GLU A 462 0.18 18.41 21.05
N ARG A 463 -0.69 18.99 21.87
CA ARG A 463 -0.67 18.82 23.35
C ARG A 463 -1.14 17.43 23.76
N ARG A 464 -2.11 16.85 23.05
CA ARG A 464 -2.51 15.45 23.23
C ARG A 464 -1.40 14.49 22.81
N TYR A 465 -0.75 14.76 21.68
CA TYR A 465 0.41 14.03 21.24
C TYR A 465 1.55 14.05 22.30
N ASP A 466 1.87 15.23 22.88
CA ASP A 466 2.82 15.34 23.99
C ASP A 466 2.40 14.51 25.21
N CYS A 467 1.10 14.47 25.51
CA CYS A 467 0.54 13.68 26.60
C CYS A 467 0.66 12.17 26.33
N GLU A 468 0.42 11.72 25.11
CA GLU A 468 0.58 10.32 24.74
C GLU A 468 2.06 9.89 24.75
N ILE A 469 2.99 10.73 24.31
CA ILE A 469 4.44 10.51 24.49
C ILE A 469 4.78 10.29 25.96
N ASN A 470 4.26 11.13 26.85
CA ASN A 470 4.48 10.99 28.29
C ASN A 470 3.89 9.67 28.83
N THR A 471 2.78 9.22 28.28
CA THR A 471 2.16 7.94 28.64
C THR A 471 3.04 6.75 28.21
N VAL A 472 3.58 6.81 26.99
CA VAL A 472 4.55 5.81 26.51
C VAL A 472 5.84 5.84 27.32
N ASP A 473 6.36 7.02 27.66
CA ASP A 473 7.56 7.16 28.50
C ASP A 473 7.41 6.49 29.87
N LYS A 474 6.25 6.65 30.52
CA LYS A 474 5.92 5.97 31.79
C LYS A 474 5.92 4.44 31.63
N ALA A 475 5.31 3.96 30.56
CA ALA A 475 5.31 2.51 30.25
C ALA A 475 6.72 1.99 29.94
N ALA A 476 7.47 2.70 29.12
CA ALA A 476 8.88 2.40 28.83
C ALA A 476 9.72 2.39 30.09
N GLY A 477 9.49 3.35 31.01
CA GLY A 477 10.15 3.40 32.33
C GLY A 477 9.95 2.12 33.14
N THR A 478 8.76 1.52 33.11
CA THR A 478 8.46 0.25 33.76
C THR A 478 9.29 -0.90 33.14
N LEU A 479 9.36 -0.94 31.81
CA LEU A 479 10.18 -1.95 31.12
C LEU A 479 11.67 -1.74 31.42
N LEU A 480 12.15 -0.49 31.40
CA LEU A 480 13.56 -0.17 31.65
C LEU A 480 13.99 -0.56 33.06
N LYS A 481 13.16 -0.33 34.08
CA LYS A 481 13.43 -0.77 35.45
C LYS A 481 13.55 -2.30 35.53
N TYR A 482 12.68 -3.03 34.85
CA TYR A 482 12.78 -4.49 34.77
C TYR A 482 14.09 -4.92 34.09
N LEU A 483 14.43 -4.30 32.96
CA LEU A 483 15.63 -4.62 32.19
C LEU A 483 16.93 -4.31 32.96
N ASP A 484 16.97 -3.23 33.73
CA ASP A 484 18.12 -2.88 34.56
C ASP A 484 18.40 -3.93 35.63
N LYS A 485 17.36 -4.59 36.16
CA LYS A 485 17.47 -5.63 37.15
C LYS A 485 17.82 -7.00 36.54
N ASP A 486 17.02 -7.45 35.56
CA ASP A 486 17.06 -8.86 35.13
C ASP A 486 17.85 -9.05 33.80
N TYR A 487 18.09 -7.96 33.04
CA TYR A 487 18.84 -7.95 31.78
C TYR A 487 19.92 -6.85 31.71
N PRO A 488 20.82 -6.74 32.71
CA PRO A 488 21.83 -5.64 32.76
C PRO A 488 22.75 -5.62 31.55
N ASN A 489 23.00 -6.77 30.94
CA ASN A 489 23.86 -6.97 29.78
C ASN A 489 23.11 -6.89 28.45
N ALA A 490 21.85 -6.42 28.41
CA ALA A 490 21.10 -6.28 27.17
C ALA A 490 21.53 -5.05 26.37
N ILE A 491 21.58 -5.18 25.05
CA ILE A 491 21.54 -4.05 24.12
C ILE A 491 20.10 -3.52 24.14
N ILE A 492 19.94 -2.27 24.55
CA ILE A 492 18.63 -1.60 24.55
C ILE A 492 18.62 -0.54 23.45
N ILE A 493 17.62 -0.59 22.59
CA ILE A 493 17.41 0.35 21.50
C ILE A 493 16.07 1.02 21.71
N VAL A 494 16.04 2.34 21.71
CA VAL A 494 14.82 3.16 21.70
C VAL A 494 14.89 4.07 20.49
N THR A 495 13.88 3.99 19.63
CA THR A 495 13.76 4.84 18.45
C THR A 495 12.28 5.06 18.10
N ALA A 496 12.02 5.88 17.11
CA ALA A 496 10.70 5.98 16.47
C ALA A 496 10.82 5.46 15.02
N ASP A 497 9.72 5.14 14.42
CA ASP A 497 9.67 4.75 13.02
C ASP A 497 9.62 5.98 12.09
N HIS A 498 8.94 7.05 12.49
CA HIS A 498 8.93 8.37 11.86
C HIS A 498 8.52 9.45 12.87
N GLY A 499 8.39 10.70 12.40
CA GLY A 499 7.86 11.81 13.16
C GLY A 499 6.44 12.19 12.75
N GLU A 500 6.02 13.41 13.11
CA GLU A 500 4.66 13.94 12.95
C GLU A 500 4.68 15.44 12.69
N GLU A 501 3.92 15.94 11.73
CA GLU A 501 3.83 17.38 11.38
C GLU A 501 2.54 18.00 11.93
N PHE A 502 2.65 19.15 12.57
CA PHE A 502 1.53 19.91 13.16
C PHE A 502 1.27 21.27 12.49
N GLY A 503 1.79 21.46 11.29
CA GLY A 503 1.59 22.67 10.50
C GLY A 503 2.85 23.50 10.28
N GLU A 504 4.03 22.97 10.63
CA GLU A 504 5.31 23.68 10.49
C GLU A 504 5.61 24.04 9.03
N HIS A 505 5.28 23.14 8.09
CA HIS A 505 5.40 23.35 6.64
C HIS A 505 4.02 23.31 5.97
N ASP A 506 3.00 23.84 6.64
CA ASP A 506 1.61 23.87 6.17
C ASP A 506 0.97 22.50 5.98
N GLY A 507 1.62 21.39 6.42
CA GLY A 507 1.13 20.04 6.41
C GLY A 507 0.59 19.57 7.76
N ARG A 508 0.06 18.35 7.80
CA ARG A 508 -0.35 17.64 9.03
C ARG A 508 -0.06 16.16 8.90
N TYR A 509 0.23 15.54 10.05
CA TYR A 509 0.50 14.12 10.16
C TYR A 509 1.84 13.74 9.51
N HIS A 510 1.92 12.58 8.88
CA HIS A 510 3.15 12.02 8.33
C HIS A 510 2.93 11.39 6.95
N GLY A 511 4.01 10.91 6.32
CA GLY A 511 3.93 10.23 5.03
C GLY A 511 3.80 11.15 3.82
N THR A 512 4.01 12.45 3.96
CA THR A 512 3.75 13.45 2.91
C THR A 512 4.97 14.25 2.50
N THR A 513 5.89 14.51 3.42
CA THR A 513 7.09 15.33 3.20
C THR A 513 8.35 14.69 3.77
N LEU A 514 9.51 15.31 3.52
CA LEU A 514 10.80 14.88 4.05
C LEU A 514 11.46 15.97 4.91
N TYR A 515 10.65 16.82 5.55
CA TYR A 515 11.12 17.75 6.56
C TYR A 515 11.41 17.05 7.90
N ASP A 516 12.26 17.67 8.74
CA ASP A 516 12.76 16.99 9.95
C ASP A 516 11.65 16.59 10.92
N GLU A 517 10.54 17.31 10.99
CA GLU A 517 9.38 16.93 11.82
C GLU A 517 8.76 15.57 11.43
N GLN A 518 8.87 15.14 10.16
CA GLN A 518 8.37 13.84 9.72
C GLN A 518 9.45 12.75 9.69
N ILE A 519 10.75 13.11 9.51
CA ILE A 519 11.78 12.09 9.25
C ILE A 519 12.89 12.02 10.28
N LYS A 520 13.09 13.03 11.13
CA LYS A 520 14.11 13.03 12.15
C LYS A 520 13.56 12.44 13.45
N VAL A 521 14.15 11.33 13.88
CA VAL A 521 13.64 10.50 14.98
C VAL A 521 14.68 10.34 16.08
N PRO A 522 14.27 10.09 17.33
CA PRO A 522 15.21 9.71 18.37
C PRO A 522 15.84 8.36 18.05
N LEU A 523 17.13 8.20 18.31
CA LEU A 523 17.82 6.93 18.31
C LEU A 523 18.77 6.88 19.51
N ILE A 524 18.46 6.01 20.45
CA ILE A 524 19.20 5.79 21.68
C ILE A 524 19.62 4.34 21.73
N MET A 525 20.91 4.06 21.88
CA MET A 525 21.45 2.71 22.00
C MET A 525 22.27 2.58 23.29
N ARG A 526 21.72 1.85 24.28
CA ARG A 526 22.50 1.41 25.44
C ARG A 526 23.20 0.10 25.08
N VAL A 527 24.50 0.14 24.97
CA VAL A 527 25.35 -1.03 24.71
C VAL A 527 26.21 -1.30 25.94
N PRO A 528 26.14 -2.48 26.56
CA PRO A 528 26.94 -2.82 27.74
C PRO A 528 28.43 -2.61 27.50
N GLY A 529 29.12 -1.93 28.44
CA GLY A 529 30.56 -1.62 28.33
C GLY A 529 30.92 -0.43 27.45
N MET A 530 29.94 0.18 26.74
CA MET A 530 30.16 1.35 25.90
C MET A 530 29.91 2.64 26.67
N LYS A 531 30.80 3.63 26.53
CA LYS A 531 30.65 4.94 27.20
C LYS A 531 29.53 5.76 26.56
N PRO A 532 28.72 6.47 27.37
CA PRO A 532 27.71 7.40 26.86
C PRO A 532 28.33 8.52 26.03
N ARG A 533 27.66 8.87 24.92
CA ARG A 533 28.03 9.98 24.05
C ARG A 533 26.91 10.40 23.11
N THR A 534 27.05 11.57 22.53
CA THR A 534 26.24 12.00 21.38
C THR A 534 27.04 11.79 20.09
N VAL A 535 26.38 11.23 19.07
CA VAL A 535 26.87 11.05 17.70
C VAL A 535 26.08 12.00 16.80
N SER A 536 26.79 12.94 16.15
CA SER A 536 26.19 14.00 15.33
C SER A 536 26.34 13.77 13.82
N GLU A 537 26.89 12.64 13.42
CA GLU A 537 26.87 12.21 12.03
C GLU A 537 25.49 11.69 11.62
N PRO A 538 25.01 12.02 10.40
CA PRO A 538 23.71 11.55 9.93
C PRO A 538 23.71 10.03 9.74
N VAL A 539 22.71 9.38 10.32
CA VAL A 539 22.50 7.92 10.27
C VAL A 539 21.08 7.58 9.87
N ASN A 540 20.88 6.38 9.36
CA ASN A 540 19.52 5.86 9.05
C ASN A 540 19.12 4.73 10.01
N LEU A 541 17.82 4.55 10.20
CA LEU A 541 17.31 3.42 10.99
C LEU A 541 17.68 2.06 10.42
N VAL A 542 17.90 1.95 9.11
CA VAL A 542 18.40 0.71 8.47
C VAL A 542 19.77 0.28 9.02
N ASP A 543 20.56 1.21 9.55
CA ASP A 543 21.90 0.96 10.08
C ASP A 543 21.89 0.20 11.41
N ILE A 544 20.76 0.19 12.12
CA ILE A 544 20.62 -0.46 13.44
C ILE A 544 20.88 -1.97 13.33
N MET A 545 20.28 -2.64 12.35
CA MET A 545 20.42 -4.08 12.17
C MET A 545 21.89 -4.50 11.98
N GLY A 546 22.61 -3.85 11.04
CA GLY A 546 24.01 -4.17 10.78
C GLY A 546 24.92 -3.89 11.97
N THR A 547 24.62 -2.82 12.72
CA THR A 547 25.34 -2.47 13.95
C THR A 547 25.18 -3.56 15.01
N VAL A 548 23.95 -3.99 15.27
CA VAL A 548 23.71 -5.02 16.28
C VAL A 548 24.27 -6.38 15.86
N LEU A 549 24.09 -6.76 14.59
CA LEU A 549 24.71 -8.01 14.10
C LEU A 549 26.22 -7.99 14.26
N SER A 550 26.88 -6.84 13.98
CA SER A 550 28.30 -6.66 14.18
C SER A 550 28.72 -6.79 15.66
N LEU A 551 27.98 -6.13 16.57
CA LEU A 551 28.18 -6.24 18.01
C LEU A 551 28.04 -7.67 18.52
N LEU A 552 27.17 -8.46 17.93
CA LEU A 552 26.91 -9.87 18.28
C LEU A 552 27.84 -10.88 17.57
N GLU A 553 28.76 -10.42 16.71
CA GLU A 553 29.60 -11.25 15.83
C GLU A 553 28.79 -12.14 14.88
N ILE A 554 27.61 -11.68 14.51
CA ILE A 554 26.74 -12.38 13.56
C ILE A 554 26.96 -11.80 12.16
N PRO A 555 27.29 -12.62 11.15
CA PRO A 555 27.48 -12.14 9.79
C PRO A 555 26.22 -11.52 9.22
N ALA A 556 26.32 -10.27 8.75
CA ALA A 556 25.23 -9.61 8.07
C ALA A 556 25.03 -10.22 6.66
N PRO A 557 23.79 -10.39 6.19
CA PRO A 557 23.51 -10.86 4.83
C PRO A 557 24.17 -9.99 3.76
N ALA A 558 24.65 -10.59 2.67
CA ALA A 558 25.42 -9.91 1.63
C ALA A 558 24.71 -8.72 0.98
N ARG A 559 23.38 -8.75 0.89
CA ARG A 559 22.54 -7.72 0.26
C ARG A 559 21.95 -6.70 1.23
N VAL A 560 22.29 -6.77 2.51
CA VAL A 560 21.90 -5.78 3.51
C VAL A 560 22.54 -4.43 3.19
N ARG A 561 21.78 -3.35 3.33
CA ARG A 561 22.22 -1.98 3.06
C ARG A 561 22.64 -1.23 4.31
N SER A 562 22.45 -1.88 5.45
CA SER A 562 22.83 -1.40 6.77
C SER A 562 24.33 -1.17 6.88
N LYS A 563 24.71 -0.06 7.46
CA LYS A 563 26.10 0.31 7.76
C LYS A 563 26.34 0.17 9.26
N ASP A 564 27.45 -0.41 9.64
CA ASP A 564 27.81 -0.53 11.04
C ASP A 564 28.12 0.85 11.66
N LEU A 565 27.45 1.17 12.76
CA LEU A 565 27.63 2.42 13.51
C LEU A 565 28.65 2.32 14.65
N THR A 566 29.19 1.13 14.92
CA THR A 566 30.03 0.88 16.08
C THR A 566 31.26 1.81 16.14
N ALA A 567 31.87 2.10 15.00
CA ALA A 567 32.97 3.04 14.94
C ALA A 567 32.58 4.45 15.42
N LEU A 568 31.42 4.96 15.00
CA LEU A 568 30.86 6.25 15.48
C LEU A 568 30.55 6.20 16.97
N MET A 569 29.95 5.09 17.41
CA MET A 569 29.64 4.86 18.83
C MET A 569 30.90 4.82 19.71
N LEU A 570 32.02 4.44 19.15
CA LEU A 570 33.33 4.49 19.82
C LEU A 570 34.04 5.87 19.72
N GLY A 571 33.53 6.80 18.93
CA GLY A 571 33.99 8.18 18.78
C GLY A 571 34.80 8.48 17.54
N ASN A 572 34.84 7.56 16.59
CA ASN A 572 35.48 7.83 15.31
C ASN A 572 34.54 8.70 14.47
N LYS A 573 35.04 9.82 13.94
CA LYS A 573 34.26 10.71 13.07
C LYS A 573 34.24 10.17 11.65
N ASN A 574 33.13 10.45 10.95
CA ASN A 574 32.97 10.15 9.52
C ASN A 574 32.19 11.24 8.80
N ASP A 575 32.86 12.26 8.35
CA ASP A 575 32.25 13.42 7.68
C ASP A 575 31.70 13.10 6.28
N HIS A 576 31.90 11.86 5.78
CA HIS A 576 31.41 11.44 4.47
C HIS A 576 30.06 10.73 4.55
N ARG A 577 29.49 10.52 5.74
CA ARG A 577 28.20 9.86 5.89
C ARG A 577 27.08 10.69 5.29
N ILE A 578 26.18 10.00 4.63
CA ILE A 578 24.96 10.55 4.06
C ILE A 578 23.80 9.69 4.54
N ALA A 579 22.76 10.33 5.09
CA ALA A 579 21.48 9.70 5.34
C ALA A 579 20.52 10.00 4.19
N PHE A 580 19.71 9.02 3.85
CA PHE A 580 18.71 9.12 2.78
C PHE A 580 17.32 8.81 3.31
N SER A 581 16.32 9.48 2.78
CA SER A 581 14.91 9.19 3.00
C SER A 581 14.14 9.38 1.70
N GLN A 582 13.03 8.65 1.54
CA GLN A 582 12.17 8.76 0.36
C GLN A 582 10.70 8.67 0.77
N VAL A 583 9.86 9.52 0.19
CA VAL A 583 8.40 9.37 0.24
C VAL A 583 7.81 9.79 -1.10
N HIS A 584 6.98 8.93 -1.70
CA HIS A 584 6.45 9.15 -3.04
C HIS A 584 7.58 9.51 -4.04
N GLU A 585 7.49 10.67 -4.68
CA GLU A 585 8.49 11.16 -5.62
C GLU A 585 9.62 11.98 -4.96
N LEU A 586 9.48 12.26 -3.65
CA LEU A 586 10.49 13.03 -2.91
C LEU A 586 11.62 12.11 -2.44
N VAL A 587 12.86 12.58 -2.58
CA VAL A 587 14.07 11.92 -2.06
C VAL A 587 14.93 12.93 -1.34
N MET A 588 15.39 12.60 -0.16
CA MET A 588 16.25 13.43 0.67
C MET A 588 17.66 12.84 0.77
N ALA A 589 18.67 13.72 0.75
CA ALA A 589 20.03 13.43 1.15
C ALA A 589 20.50 14.44 2.20
N ARG A 590 21.00 13.93 3.34
CA ARG A 590 21.51 14.71 4.48
C ARG A 590 23.01 14.45 4.65
N LYS A 591 23.86 15.49 4.48
CA LYS A 591 25.29 15.40 4.64
C LYS A 591 25.84 16.61 5.39
N GLY A 592 26.58 16.40 6.46
CA GLY A 592 27.07 17.49 7.32
C GLY A 592 25.90 18.32 7.85
N HIS A 593 25.86 19.62 7.61
CA HIS A 593 24.75 20.51 7.96
C HIS A 593 23.78 20.77 6.79
N TYR A 594 24.08 20.28 5.59
CA TYR A 594 23.22 20.46 4.42
C TYR A 594 22.23 19.30 4.25
N LYS A 595 20.99 19.65 3.94
CA LYS A 595 19.92 18.74 3.58
C LYS A 595 19.30 19.14 2.24
N LEU A 596 19.27 18.20 1.30
CA LEU A 596 18.65 18.41 0.00
C LEU A 596 17.42 17.52 -0.11
N ILE A 597 16.32 18.09 -0.57
CA ILE A 597 15.10 17.36 -0.96
C ILE A 597 14.92 17.53 -2.47
N LEU A 598 14.83 16.42 -3.17
CA LEU A 598 14.60 16.35 -4.61
C LEU A 598 13.20 15.80 -4.86
N ASP A 599 12.40 16.51 -5.64
CA ASP A 599 11.17 16.01 -6.24
C ASP A 599 11.49 15.46 -7.63
N LYS A 600 11.37 14.14 -7.80
CA LYS A 600 11.70 13.45 -9.06
C LYS A 600 10.65 13.71 -10.16
N GLU A 601 9.40 13.88 -9.80
CA GLU A 601 8.32 14.15 -10.77
C GLU A 601 8.42 15.57 -11.31
N GLU A 602 8.53 16.54 -10.43
CA GLU A 602 8.59 17.95 -10.80
C GLU A 602 10.02 18.41 -11.12
N GLN A 603 11.04 17.56 -10.95
CA GLN A 603 12.45 17.87 -11.14
C GLN A 603 12.90 19.12 -10.38
N ILE A 604 12.45 19.24 -9.15
CA ILE A 604 12.68 20.37 -8.26
C ILE A 604 13.67 19.96 -7.17
N THR A 605 14.63 20.86 -6.85
CA THR A 605 15.53 20.69 -5.71
C THR A 605 15.37 21.83 -4.71
N SER A 606 15.26 21.49 -3.43
CA SER A 606 15.38 22.44 -2.32
C SER A 606 16.56 22.03 -1.45
N LEU A 607 17.40 23.00 -1.08
CA LEU A 607 18.59 22.82 -0.24
C LEU A 607 18.46 23.66 1.01
N TYR A 608 18.71 23.07 2.16
CA TYR A 608 18.65 23.76 3.46
C TYR A 608 19.98 23.61 4.18
N ASP A 609 20.40 24.64 4.89
CA ASP A 609 21.47 24.62 5.84
C ASP A 609 20.90 24.53 7.26
N LEU A 610 20.83 23.35 7.82
CA LEU A 610 20.18 23.12 9.14
C LEU A 610 21.00 23.68 10.32
N GLN A 611 22.19 24.21 10.10
CA GLN A 611 22.93 24.94 11.13
C GLN A 611 22.37 26.37 11.31
N SER A 612 22.07 27.04 10.20
CA SER A 612 21.54 28.40 10.20
C SER A 612 20.00 28.45 10.12
N ASP A 613 19.38 27.44 9.49
CA ASP A 613 17.93 27.28 9.31
C ASP A 613 17.47 25.88 9.75
N PRO A 614 17.46 25.61 11.06
CA PRO A 614 17.04 24.29 11.57
C PRO A 614 15.56 23.95 11.34
N LYS A 615 14.75 24.96 10.92
CA LYS A 615 13.34 24.80 10.58
C LYS A 615 13.07 24.64 9.09
N GLU A 616 14.09 24.57 8.27
CA GLU A 616 13.98 24.32 6.82
C GLU A 616 13.03 25.30 6.09
N THR A 617 13.05 26.58 6.49
CA THR A 617 12.10 27.60 6.00
C THR A 617 12.53 28.22 4.69
N VAL A 618 13.83 28.28 4.40
CA VAL A 618 14.41 28.98 3.24
C VAL A 618 15.32 28.07 2.43
N SER A 619 14.89 27.74 1.22
CA SER A 619 15.75 27.00 0.29
C SER A 619 16.87 27.89 -0.25
N ILE A 620 18.11 27.41 -0.14
CA ILE A 620 19.34 28.05 -0.64
C ILE A 620 19.91 27.33 -1.87
N SER A 621 19.11 26.54 -2.57
CA SER A 621 19.59 25.75 -3.71
C SER A 621 20.12 26.60 -4.86
N ALA A 622 19.54 27.78 -5.09
CA ALA A 622 20.00 28.74 -6.11
C ALA A 622 21.36 29.38 -5.76
N GLN A 623 21.61 29.62 -4.47
CA GLN A 623 22.82 30.24 -3.97
C GLN A 623 23.99 29.26 -3.89
N HIS A 624 23.69 27.96 -3.75
CA HIS A 624 24.70 26.89 -3.58
C HIS A 624 24.60 25.78 -4.66
N PRO A 625 24.72 26.12 -5.95
CA PRO A 625 24.50 25.17 -7.06
C PRO A 625 25.48 23.98 -7.04
N LYS A 626 26.72 24.16 -6.57
CA LYS A 626 27.70 23.07 -6.49
C LYS A 626 27.28 22.02 -5.43
N ILE A 627 26.79 22.45 -4.28
CA ILE A 627 26.31 21.56 -3.22
C ILE A 627 25.06 20.84 -3.68
N THR A 628 24.12 21.59 -4.27
CA THR A 628 22.88 21.06 -4.86
C THR A 628 23.17 19.94 -5.87
N THR A 629 24.06 20.21 -6.86
CA THR A 629 24.47 19.22 -7.86
C THR A 629 25.12 18.00 -7.24
N ASN A 630 26.03 18.18 -6.26
CA ASN A 630 26.71 17.08 -5.60
C ASN A 630 25.72 16.17 -4.87
N LEU A 631 24.84 16.73 -4.04
CA LEU A 631 23.85 15.93 -3.31
C LEU A 631 22.82 15.27 -4.23
N THR A 632 22.43 15.93 -5.34
CA THR A 632 21.59 15.32 -6.38
C THR A 632 22.27 14.11 -7.02
N SER A 633 23.55 14.21 -7.34
CA SER A 633 24.36 13.09 -7.85
C SER A 633 24.44 11.94 -6.85
N GLN A 634 24.62 12.25 -5.54
CA GLN A 634 24.58 11.23 -4.48
C GLN A 634 23.23 10.52 -4.38
N ILE A 635 22.12 11.25 -4.54
CA ILE A 635 20.77 10.66 -4.64
C ILE A 635 20.68 9.73 -5.85
N GLY A 636 21.14 10.17 -7.02
CA GLY A 636 21.16 9.34 -8.24
C GLY A 636 21.96 8.04 -8.04
N THR A 637 23.13 8.14 -7.44
CA THR A 637 23.97 6.98 -7.10
C THR A 637 23.25 6.05 -6.11
N TRP A 638 22.64 6.60 -5.07
CA TRP A 638 21.91 5.83 -4.06
C TRP A 638 20.72 5.09 -4.68
N LEU A 639 19.90 5.74 -5.51
CA LEU A 639 18.78 5.12 -6.21
C LEU A 639 19.23 3.95 -7.09
N LYS A 640 20.26 4.17 -7.92
CA LYS A 640 20.80 3.12 -8.82
C LYS A 640 21.45 1.97 -8.05
N SER A 641 21.98 2.25 -6.85
CA SER A 641 22.64 1.25 -6.02
C SER A 641 21.71 0.15 -5.52
N HIS A 642 20.39 0.38 -5.43
CA HIS A 642 19.44 -0.65 -4.96
C HIS A 642 19.39 -1.82 -5.94
N ALA A 643 19.25 -1.55 -7.25
CA ALA A 643 19.29 -2.59 -8.27
C ALA A 643 20.66 -3.27 -8.31
N TYR A 644 21.76 -2.52 -8.25
CA TYR A 644 23.12 -3.07 -8.21
C TYR A 644 23.32 -4.06 -7.07
N TRP A 645 22.94 -3.71 -5.83
CA TRP A 645 23.13 -4.56 -4.66
C TRP A 645 22.17 -5.74 -4.62
N GLU A 646 20.92 -5.57 -5.05
CA GLU A 646 19.91 -6.61 -4.98
C GLU A 646 20.06 -7.65 -6.08
N LEU A 647 20.45 -7.24 -7.28
CA LEU A 647 20.57 -8.11 -8.43
C LEU A 647 21.97 -8.69 -8.65
N ARG A 648 23.00 -8.15 -7.95
CA ARG A 648 24.34 -8.66 -8.10
C ARG A 648 24.48 -10.11 -7.62
N PRO A 649 25.33 -10.93 -8.25
CA PRO A 649 25.62 -12.27 -7.78
C PRO A 649 26.30 -12.23 -6.41
N ILE A 650 25.84 -13.11 -5.51
CA ILE A 650 26.50 -13.28 -4.21
C ILE A 650 27.78 -14.08 -4.44
N LYS A 651 28.93 -13.53 -4.10
CA LYS A 651 30.16 -14.33 -4.03
C LYS A 651 29.96 -15.39 -2.95
N THR A 652 29.92 -16.65 -3.32
CA THR A 652 29.95 -17.74 -2.35
C THR A 652 31.32 -17.80 -1.68
N THR A 653 31.36 -18.07 -0.39
CA THR A 653 32.55 -18.07 0.46
C THR A 653 33.62 -19.11 0.08
N ASN A 654 33.39 -19.88 -0.97
CA ASN A 654 34.28 -20.96 -1.41
C ASN A 654 34.93 -20.69 -2.78
N GLY A 655 35.31 -19.49 -3.09
CA GLY A 655 36.03 -19.19 -4.33
C GLY A 655 35.84 -17.77 -4.83
N ASN A 656 36.91 -17.15 -5.27
CA ASN A 656 36.99 -15.80 -5.83
C ASN A 656 36.32 -15.64 -7.22
N GLU A 657 35.35 -16.50 -7.59
CA GLU A 657 34.79 -16.50 -8.94
C GLU A 657 33.45 -15.76 -8.98
N SER A 658 33.43 -14.62 -9.65
CA SER A 658 32.20 -14.00 -10.11
C SER A 658 31.55 -14.90 -11.16
N TRP A 659 30.24 -15.14 -11.04
CA TRP A 659 29.49 -15.87 -12.09
C TRP A 659 29.80 -15.29 -13.48
N PRO A 660 29.93 -16.13 -14.53
CA PRO A 660 30.05 -15.68 -15.91
C PRO A 660 28.93 -14.68 -16.31
N LYS A 661 29.26 -13.74 -17.20
CA LYS A 661 28.30 -12.72 -17.66
C LYS A 661 26.90 -13.25 -18.06
N PRO A 662 26.79 -14.39 -18.78
CA PRO A 662 25.47 -14.92 -19.11
C PRO A 662 24.64 -15.31 -17.89
N ILE A 663 25.29 -15.90 -16.86
CA ILE A 663 24.63 -16.22 -15.59
C ILE A 663 24.18 -14.94 -14.88
N GLN A 664 25.00 -13.88 -14.88
CA GLN A 664 24.62 -12.59 -14.30
C GLN A 664 23.41 -11.96 -15.01
N LYS A 665 23.38 -12.01 -16.36
CA LYS A 665 22.22 -11.56 -17.16
C LYS A 665 20.97 -12.37 -16.83
N ALA A 666 21.08 -13.68 -16.77
CA ALA A 666 19.95 -14.56 -16.43
C ALA A 666 19.42 -14.33 -15.02
N LEU A 667 20.28 -14.06 -14.05
CA LEU A 667 19.89 -13.68 -12.68
C LEU A 667 19.11 -12.35 -12.64
N ALA A 668 19.36 -11.47 -13.61
CA ALA A 668 18.60 -10.23 -13.81
C ALA A 668 17.29 -10.44 -14.62
N GLY A 669 16.99 -11.67 -15.05
CA GLY A 669 15.80 -11.98 -15.84
C GLY A 669 15.95 -11.75 -17.34
N ASP A 670 17.17 -11.52 -17.84
CA ASP A 670 17.44 -11.27 -19.25
C ASP A 670 17.32 -12.56 -20.07
N MET A 671 16.25 -12.68 -20.86
CA MET A 671 15.96 -13.82 -21.72
C MET A 671 17.01 -14.04 -22.83
N THR A 672 17.76 -13.00 -23.22
CA THR A 672 18.82 -13.12 -24.23
C THR A 672 19.97 -14.02 -23.79
N ALA A 673 20.10 -14.24 -22.48
CA ALA A 673 21.13 -15.12 -21.91
C ALA A 673 20.89 -16.61 -22.16
N MET A 674 19.69 -17.05 -22.58
CA MET A 674 19.33 -18.47 -22.68
C MET A 674 20.28 -19.28 -23.56
N LYS A 675 20.67 -18.76 -24.71
CA LYS A 675 21.62 -19.43 -25.62
C LYS A 675 22.99 -19.66 -24.97
N ASP A 676 23.50 -18.64 -24.30
CA ASP A 676 24.79 -18.70 -23.63
C ASP A 676 24.77 -19.58 -22.38
N LEU A 677 23.62 -19.64 -21.67
CA LEU A 677 23.44 -20.54 -20.52
C LEU A 677 23.50 -22.00 -20.94
N THR A 678 22.90 -22.35 -22.09
CA THR A 678 23.03 -23.72 -22.63
C THR A 678 24.46 -24.04 -23.02
N ALA A 679 25.16 -23.14 -23.66
CA ALA A 679 26.57 -23.32 -24.00
C ALA A 679 27.45 -23.59 -22.75
N ILE A 680 27.24 -22.80 -21.67
CA ILE A 680 27.93 -22.97 -20.38
C ILE A 680 27.57 -24.34 -19.75
N ALA A 681 26.27 -24.72 -19.75
CA ALA A 681 25.83 -25.95 -19.11
C ALA A 681 26.36 -27.21 -19.82
N LEU A 682 26.64 -27.12 -21.14
CA LEU A 682 27.15 -28.18 -21.98
C LEU A 682 28.69 -28.20 -22.08
N ASP A 683 29.36 -27.14 -21.64
CA ASP A 683 30.84 -27.07 -21.72
C ASP A 683 31.51 -27.94 -20.65
N ASN A 684 32.17 -29.01 -21.11
CA ASN A 684 32.87 -29.93 -20.21
C ASN A 684 34.09 -29.30 -19.48
N LYS A 685 34.56 -28.13 -19.92
CA LYS A 685 35.69 -27.42 -19.32
C LYS A 685 35.25 -26.50 -18.18
N GLU A 686 33.93 -26.19 -18.08
CA GLU A 686 33.41 -25.36 -17.04
C GLU A 686 33.28 -26.07 -15.69
N ALA A 687 33.46 -25.32 -14.61
CA ALA A 687 33.30 -25.82 -13.26
C ALA A 687 31.86 -26.35 -13.03
N GLN A 688 31.73 -27.47 -12.36
CA GLN A 688 30.45 -28.17 -12.16
C GLN A 688 29.39 -27.25 -11.49
N ALA A 689 29.79 -26.41 -10.52
CA ALA A 689 28.89 -25.44 -9.88
C ALA A 689 28.35 -24.40 -10.85
N VAL A 690 29.14 -23.98 -11.84
CA VAL A 690 28.79 -23.02 -12.89
C VAL A 690 27.79 -23.68 -13.86
N LYS A 691 28.08 -24.91 -14.30
CA LYS A 691 27.20 -25.73 -15.16
C LYS A 691 25.82 -25.92 -14.52
N ARG A 692 25.76 -26.34 -13.25
CA ARG A 692 24.52 -26.52 -12.50
C ARG A 692 23.74 -25.23 -12.40
N LYS A 693 24.42 -24.11 -12.12
CA LYS A 693 23.75 -22.80 -12.02
C LYS A 693 23.21 -22.33 -13.36
N ALA A 694 23.95 -22.51 -14.45
CA ALA A 694 23.50 -22.19 -15.80
C ALA A 694 22.27 -23.01 -16.19
N ALA A 695 22.28 -24.33 -15.95
CA ALA A 695 21.17 -25.23 -16.23
C ALA A 695 19.91 -24.87 -15.40
N GLN A 696 20.08 -24.55 -14.11
CA GLN A 696 19.00 -24.09 -13.26
C GLN A 696 18.33 -22.82 -13.80
N LEU A 697 19.13 -21.80 -14.13
CA LEU A 697 18.62 -20.52 -14.63
C LEU A 697 17.99 -20.67 -16.02
N PHE A 698 18.54 -21.55 -16.86
CA PHE A 698 17.93 -21.90 -18.13
C PHE A 698 16.51 -22.47 -17.94
N TYR A 699 16.34 -23.40 -17.01
CA TYR A 699 15.03 -23.93 -16.64
C TYR A 699 14.08 -22.83 -16.10
N GLU A 700 14.57 -21.93 -15.25
CA GLU A 700 13.74 -20.85 -14.69
C GLU A 700 13.28 -19.88 -15.77
N LEU A 701 14.16 -19.50 -16.70
CA LEU A 701 13.82 -18.64 -17.83
C LEU A 701 12.93 -19.35 -18.86
N SER A 702 13.13 -20.65 -19.10
CA SER A 702 12.33 -21.44 -20.04
C SER A 702 10.84 -21.46 -19.68
N LYS A 703 10.52 -21.39 -18.38
CA LYS A 703 9.13 -21.28 -17.91
C LYS A 703 8.45 -19.96 -18.26
N ALA A 704 9.23 -18.90 -18.45
CA ALA A 704 8.73 -17.60 -18.88
C ALA A 704 8.68 -17.47 -20.41
N SER A 705 9.30 -18.39 -21.12
CA SER A 705 9.30 -18.47 -22.59
C SER A 705 8.13 -19.32 -23.06
N ASN A 706 7.29 -18.78 -23.94
CA ASN A 706 6.21 -19.55 -24.60
C ASN A 706 6.71 -20.34 -25.82
N GLN A 707 8.02 -20.44 -26.02
CA GLN A 707 8.59 -21.17 -27.17
C GLN A 707 9.09 -22.55 -26.77
N PRO A 708 8.86 -23.58 -27.59
CA PRO A 708 9.40 -24.91 -27.38
C PRO A 708 10.92 -24.91 -27.45
N ILE A 709 11.56 -25.58 -26.49
CA ILE A 709 13.01 -25.62 -26.34
C ILE A 709 13.52 -27.00 -26.67
N LYS A 710 14.11 -27.16 -27.86
CA LYS A 710 14.83 -28.39 -28.23
C LYS A 710 16.29 -28.25 -27.80
N LEU A 711 16.76 -29.19 -26.97
CA LEU A 711 18.16 -29.31 -26.59
C LEU A 711 18.70 -30.58 -27.28
N GLU A 712 19.65 -30.40 -28.16
CA GLU A 712 20.41 -31.50 -28.76
C GLU A 712 21.59 -31.85 -27.82
N ALA A 713 21.97 -33.11 -27.73
CA ALA A 713 23.16 -33.58 -27.00
C ALA A 713 23.10 -33.60 -25.46
N LEU A 714 21.96 -33.93 -24.85
CA LEU A 714 21.92 -34.19 -23.39
C LEU A 714 22.69 -35.44 -22.96
N SER A 715 22.97 -36.34 -23.88
CA SER A 715 23.72 -37.60 -23.63
C SER A 715 25.19 -37.43 -23.26
N SER A 716 25.76 -36.25 -23.49
CA SER A 716 27.14 -35.91 -23.13
C SER A 716 27.34 -35.34 -21.74
N ILE A 717 26.27 -35.24 -20.95
CA ILE A 717 26.29 -34.61 -19.62
C ILE A 717 26.44 -35.68 -18.54
N ASP A 718 27.57 -35.71 -17.87
CA ASP A 718 27.87 -36.66 -16.80
C ASP A 718 27.26 -36.22 -15.46
N ASP A 719 27.05 -34.91 -15.23
CA ASP A 719 26.52 -34.40 -13.97
C ASP A 719 25.00 -34.57 -13.88
N PRO A 720 24.48 -35.39 -12.97
CA PRO A 720 23.05 -35.68 -12.89
C PRO A 720 22.21 -34.48 -12.53
N GLU A 721 22.71 -33.48 -11.77
CA GLU A 721 21.96 -32.28 -11.44
C GLU A 721 21.80 -31.34 -12.62
N THR A 722 22.88 -31.14 -13.41
CA THR A 722 22.84 -30.35 -14.65
C THR A 722 21.90 -31.00 -15.66
N LEU A 723 22.03 -32.32 -15.85
CA LEU A 723 21.18 -33.07 -16.75
C LEU A 723 19.71 -33.00 -16.35
N ALA A 724 19.41 -33.14 -15.08
CA ALA A 724 18.04 -33.03 -14.55
C ALA A 724 17.41 -31.66 -14.78
N TRP A 725 18.16 -30.54 -14.56
CA TRP A 725 17.65 -29.20 -14.84
C TRP A 725 17.32 -28.97 -16.30
N LEU A 726 18.20 -29.40 -17.22
CA LEU A 726 17.99 -29.26 -18.66
C LEU A 726 16.84 -30.16 -19.15
N THR A 727 16.73 -31.36 -18.61
CA THR A 727 15.61 -32.26 -18.90
C THR A 727 14.27 -31.71 -18.42
N LEU A 728 14.24 -31.09 -17.23
CA LEU A 728 13.05 -30.38 -16.74
C LEU A 728 12.65 -29.20 -17.63
N ALA A 729 13.60 -28.50 -18.25
CA ALA A 729 13.32 -27.44 -19.20
C ALA A 729 12.62 -27.92 -20.47
N GLN A 730 12.96 -29.11 -20.96
CA GLN A 730 12.32 -29.76 -22.11
C GLN A 730 10.90 -30.28 -21.82
N GLN A 731 10.56 -30.51 -20.56
CA GLN A 731 9.21 -30.96 -20.17
C GLN A 731 8.12 -29.89 -20.34
N SER A 732 8.47 -28.65 -20.60
CA SER A 732 7.50 -27.59 -20.94
C SER A 732 6.78 -27.85 -22.29
N GLU A 733 7.25 -28.81 -23.09
CA GLU A 733 6.53 -29.33 -24.26
C GLU A 733 5.48 -30.35 -23.83
N PRO A 734 4.20 -30.21 -24.24
CA PRO A 734 3.20 -31.24 -23.97
C PRO A 734 3.62 -32.57 -24.61
N ASN A 735 3.74 -33.64 -23.80
CA ASN A 735 4.03 -35.03 -24.17
C ASN A 735 5.48 -35.41 -24.52
N ASN A 736 6.48 -34.79 -23.93
CA ASN A 736 7.87 -35.26 -24.11
C ASN A 736 8.17 -36.53 -23.25
N ALA A 737 7.73 -37.70 -23.70
CA ALA A 737 7.91 -38.95 -22.98
C ALA A 737 9.40 -39.32 -22.79
N ALA A 738 10.27 -38.94 -23.72
CA ALA A 738 11.71 -39.19 -23.61
C ALA A 738 12.36 -38.40 -22.48
N ALA A 739 11.98 -37.12 -22.29
CA ALA A 739 12.46 -36.30 -21.17
C ALA A 739 11.97 -36.86 -19.82
N GLN A 740 10.76 -37.38 -19.78
CA GLN A 740 10.20 -37.99 -18.57
C GLN A 740 10.92 -39.28 -18.17
N ALA A 741 11.14 -40.18 -19.12
CA ALA A 741 11.90 -41.41 -18.90
C ALA A 741 13.34 -41.11 -18.44
N SER A 742 13.96 -40.09 -19.01
CA SER A 742 15.30 -39.66 -18.58
C SER A 742 15.29 -39.13 -17.14
N LEU A 743 14.30 -38.33 -16.73
CA LEU A 743 14.19 -37.84 -15.34
C LEU A 743 13.97 -39.00 -14.36
N ALA A 744 13.14 -39.96 -14.68
CA ALA A 744 12.91 -41.12 -13.82
C ALA A 744 14.21 -41.91 -13.56
N LYS A 745 15.08 -42.06 -14.58
CA LYS A 745 16.40 -42.70 -14.44
C LYS A 745 17.39 -41.90 -13.59
N ILE A 746 17.36 -40.56 -13.70
CA ILE A 746 18.29 -39.67 -12.99
C ILE A 746 17.88 -39.47 -11.53
N LEU A 747 16.60 -39.50 -11.22
CA LEU A 747 16.02 -39.15 -9.91
C LEU A 747 16.71 -39.89 -8.74
N PRO A 748 17.08 -41.19 -8.79
CA PRO A 748 17.76 -41.86 -7.68
C PRO A 748 19.15 -41.28 -7.38
N SER A 749 19.83 -40.68 -8.36
CA SER A 749 21.17 -40.11 -8.20
C SER A 749 21.17 -38.68 -7.64
N LEU A 750 20.00 -38.06 -7.56
CA LEU A 750 19.89 -36.70 -7.05
C LEU A 750 19.83 -36.68 -5.51
N LYS A 751 20.51 -35.70 -4.92
CA LYS A 751 20.48 -35.51 -3.47
C LYS A 751 19.07 -35.20 -2.98
N GLN A 752 18.51 -36.05 -2.12
CA GLN A 752 17.20 -35.85 -1.52
C GLN A 752 17.07 -34.49 -0.86
N HIS A 753 15.91 -33.86 -0.96
CA HIS A 753 15.60 -32.49 -0.52
C HIS A 753 16.34 -31.37 -1.26
N SER A 754 17.16 -31.67 -2.25
CA SER A 754 17.67 -30.60 -3.12
C SER A 754 16.54 -29.99 -3.96
N PRO A 755 16.68 -28.73 -4.39
CA PRO A 755 15.68 -28.09 -5.25
C PRO A 755 15.39 -28.87 -6.54
N ILE A 756 16.42 -29.48 -7.11
CA ILE A 756 16.29 -30.25 -8.34
C ILE A 756 15.62 -31.61 -8.10
N TRP A 757 16.01 -32.34 -7.04
CA TRP A 757 15.35 -33.57 -6.64
C TRP A 757 13.84 -33.35 -6.43
N THR A 758 13.48 -32.28 -5.71
CA THR A 758 12.07 -31.95 -5.45
C THR A 758 11.28 -31.71 -6.73
N ARG A 759 11.83 -30.93 -7.66
CA ARG A 759 11.15 -30.63 -8.95
C ARG A 759 11.06 -31.86 -9.83
N SER A 760 12.14 -32.64 -9.90
CA SER A 760 12.17 -33.90 -10.67
C SER A 760 11.17 -34.90 -10.13
N THR A 761 11.07 -35.06 -8.80
CA THR A 761 10.07 -35.94 -8.15
C THR A 761 8.65 -35.52 -8.52
N LEU A 762 8.33 -34.24 -8.45
CA LEU A 762 7.00 -33.71 -8.82
C LEU A 762 6.70 -33.96 -10.30
N ALA A 763 7.68 -33.79 -11.16
CA ALA A 763 7.53 -33.97 -12.60
C ALA A 763 7.34 -35.46 -12.97
N VAL A 764 8.15 -36.35 -12.43
CA VAL A 764 8.03 -37.83 -12.66
C VAL A 764 6.69 -38.33 -12.12
N TYR A 765 6.29 -37.92 -10.93
CA TYR A 765 5.04 -38.40 -10.32
C TYR A 765 3.79 -37.96 -11.09
N LYS A 766 3.80 -36.84 -11.76
CA LYS A 766 2.66 -36.42 -12.62
C LYS A 766 2.35 -37.42 -13.71
N ASN A 767 3.33 -38.14 -14.16
CA ASN A 767 3.21 -39.09 -15.27
C ASN A 767 3.13 -40.53 -14.79
N GLU A 768 3.89 -40.91 -13.75
CA GLU A 768 3.93 -42.25 -13.19
C GLU A 768 3.61 -42.18 -11.69
N GLN A 769 2.39 -42.49 -11.34
CA GLN A 769 1.90 -42.43 -9.93
C GLN A 769 2.32 -43.70 -9.15
N THR A 770 3.62 -43.85 -8.95
CA THR A 770 4.18 -44.98 -8.20
C THR A 770 4.01 -44.81 -6.70
N GLN A 771 4.10 -45.92 -5.95
CA GLN A 771 4.08 -45.90 -4.50
C GLN A 771 5.27 -45.11 -3.91
N ALA A 772 6.48 -45.39 -4.43
CA ALA A 772 7.71 -44.71 -4.04
C ALA A 772 7.64 -43.18 -4.33
N GLY A 773 7.03 -42.80 -5.45
CA GLY A 773 6.75 -41.39 -5.78
C GLY A 773 5.81 -40.74 -4.77
N SER A 774 4.76 -41.43 -4.33
CA SER A 774 3.85 -40.93 -3.29
C SER A 774 4.56 -40.71 -1.95
N ASP A 775 5.49 -41.59 -1.55
CA ASP A 775 6.28 -41.45 -0.35
C ASP A 775 7.23 -40.24 -0.44
N SER A 776 7.81 -40.04 -1.61
CA SER A 776 8.63 -38.87 -1.89
C SER A 776 7.81 -37.56 -1.84
N LEU A 777 6.57 -37.56 -2.33
CA LEU A 777 5.66 -36.39 -2.18
C LEU A 777 5.31 -36.10 -0.72
N ILE A 778 5.08 -37.12 0.08
CA ILE A 778 4.84 -36.98 1.53
C ILE A 778 6.08 -36.35 2.19
N THR A 779 7.26 -36.81 1.81
CA THR A 779 8.53 -36.28 2.28
C THR A 779 8.69 -34.80 1.90
N ILE A 780 8.38 -34.43 0.65
CA ILE A 780 8.40 -33.04 0.17
C ILE A 780 7.40 -32.18 0.96
N LEU A 781 6.21 -32.68 1.20
CA LEU A 781 5.17 -31.95 1.96
C LEU A 781 5.63 -31.63 3.39
N GLY A 782 6.29 -32.56 4.06
CA GLY A 782 6.77 -32.42 5.44
C GLY A 782 8.05 -31.58 5.58
N HIS A 783 8.86 -31.45 4.54
CA HIS A 783 10.17 -30.80 4.61
C HIS A 783 10.08 -29.28 4.62
N ASN A 784 10.31 -28.66 5.78
CA ASN A 784 10.12 -27.21 6.01
C ASN A 784 11.02 -26.28 5.19
N LYS A 785 12.19 -26.78 4.72
CA LYS A 785 13.12 -26.00 3.88
C LYS A 785 12.75 -26.04 2.39
N THR A 786 11.85 -26.92 1.98
CA THR A 786 11.35 -26.95 0.59
C THR A 786 10.49 -25.72 0.30
N ALA A 787 10.69 -25.14 -0.88
CA ALA A 787 9.94 -23.96 -1.31
C ALA A 787 8.42 -24.22 -1.24
N MET A 788 7.67 -23.25 -0.71
CA MET A 788 6.26 -23.40 -0.40
C MET A 788 5.42 -23.87 -1.60
N VAL A 789 5.68 -23.29 -2.79
CA VAL A 789 4.97 -23.65 -4.02
C VAL A 789 5.12 -25.13 -4.36
N LEU A 790 6.28 -25.74 -4.08
CA LEU A 790 6.53 -27.16 -4.36
C LEU A 790 5.82 -28.05 -3.33
N ARG A 791 5.72 -27.60 -2.07
CA ARG A 791 4.95 -28.30 -1.03
C ARG A 791 3.45 -28.25 -1.32
N GLN A 792 2.95 -27.12 -1.83
CA GLN A 792 1.57 -26.97 -2.28
C GLN A 792 1.26 -27.92 -3.43
N GLU A 793 2.16 -28.01 -4.39
CA GLU A 793 2.03 -28.93 -5.52
C GLU A 793 2.05 -30.41 -5.06
N ALA A 794 2.91 -30.76 -4.11
CA ALA A 794 2.93 -32.10 -3.52
C ALA A 794 1.59 -32.42 -2.83
N ALA A 795 1.04 -31.50 -2.04
CA ALA A 795 -0.28 -31.67 -1.42
C ALA A 795 -1.38 -31.87 -2.47
N ARG A 796 -1.37 -31.07 -3.54
CA ARG A 796 -2.33 -31.16 -4.65
C ARG A 796 -2.27 -32.54 -5.33
N LEU A 797 -1.08 -33.00 -5.68
CA LEU A 797 -0.87 -34.30 -6.36
C LEU A 797 -1.29 -35.48 -5.46
N LEU A 798 -0.96 -35.44 -4.16
CA LEU A 798 -1.39 -36.46 -3.18
C LEU A 798 -2.91 -36.54 -3.08
N GLY A 799 -3.59 -35.38 -3.17
CA GLY A 799 -5.04 -35.32 -3.19
C GLY A 799 -5.65 -35.84 -4.50
N GLU A 800 -5.06 -35.48 -5.64
CA GLU A 800 -5.54 -35.92 -6.97
C GLU A 800 -5.42 -37.42 -7.15
N ALA A 801 -4.34 -38.00 -6.67
CA ALA A 801 -4.13 -39.45 -6.66
C ALA A 801 -4.86 -40.19 -5.51
N ALA A 802 -5.61 -39.47 -4.69
CA ALA A 802 -6.36 -39.98 -3.54
C ALA A 802 -5.55 -40.89 -2.58
N ILE A 803 -4.31 -40.48 -2.28
CA ILE A 803 -3.35 -41.27 -1.51
C ILE A 803 -3.75 -41.30 -0.04
N LYS A 804 -4.42 -42.38 0.41
CA LYS A 804 -4.96 -42.51 1.78
C LYS A 804 -3.90 -42.38 2.87
N ARG A 805 -2.69 -42.92 2.67
CA ARG A 805 -1.58 -42.81 3.64
C ARG A 805 -1.06 -41.36 3.84
N ALA A 806 -1.30 -40.46 2.88
CA ALA A 806 -0.95 -39.06 3.01
C ALA A 806 -1.87 -38.28 3.98
N ARG A 807 -2.96 -38.89 4.45
CA ARG A 807 -3.92 -38.26 5.36
C ARG A 807 -3.25 -37.66 6.61
N ILE A 808 -2.42 -38.42 7.32
CA ILE A 808 -1.77 -37.94 8.55
C ILE A 808 -0.78 -36.80 8.24
N PRO A 809 0.17 -36.95 7.31
CA PRO A 809 1.06 -35.86 6.90
C PRO A 809 0.33 -34.58 6.46
N LEU A 810 -0.79 -34.71 5.75
CA LEU A 810 -1.61 -33.56 5.36
C LEU A 810 -2.27 -32.89 6.58
N ILE A 811 -2.79 -33.67 7.54
CA ILE A 811 -3.40 -33.15 8.78
C ILE A 811 -2.36 -32.39 9.62
N GLU A 812 -1.13 -32.85 9.69
CA GLU A 812 -0.03 -32.15 10.36
C GLU A 812 0.23 -30.75 9.76
N GLN A 813 0.02 -30.59 8.47
CA GLN A 813 0.18 -29.33 7.76
C GLN A 813 -1.09 -28.47 7.72
N ILE A 814 -2.23 -28.92 8.26
CA ILE A 814 -3.53 -28.24 8.14
C ILE A 814 -3.54 -26.83 8.78
N ASN A 815 -2.68 -26.60 9.77
CA ASN A 815 -2.52 -25.30 10.43
C ASN A 815 -1.44 -24.41 9.78
N ASN A 816 -0.68 -24.93 8.83
CA ASN A 816 0.26 -24.13 8.07
C ASN A 816 -0.53 -23.19 7.15
N TYR A 817 -0.48 -21.89 7.45
CA TYR A 817 -1.29 -20.88 6.76
C TYR A 817 -1.16 -20.91 5.23
N GLN A 818 0.05 -21.13 4.71
CA GLN A 818 0.33 -21.13 3.27
C GLN A 818 -0.11 -22.42 2.57
N LEU A 819 -0.16 -23.55 3.31
CA LEU A 819 -0.56 -24.86 2.79
C LEU A 819 -2.03 -25.19 3.05
N THR A 820 -2.71 -24.44 3.91
CA THR A 820 -4.07 -24.80 4.37
C THR A 820 -5.03 -25.07 3.22
N LEU A 821 -4.99 -24.26 2.17
CA LEU A 821 -5.93 -24.41 1.04
C LEU A 821 -5.70 -25.74 0.30
N ASP A 822 -4.45 -26.02 -0.06
CA ASP A 822 -4.06 -27.20 -0.82
C ASP A 822 -4.25 -28.47 0.00
N VAL A 823 -3.88 -28.41 1.29
CA VAL A 823 -4.04 -29.52 2.25
C VAL A 823 -5.52 -29.87 2.44
N VAL A 824 -6.37 -28.87 2.62
CA VAL A 824 -7.80 -29.07 2.82
C VAL A 824 -8.46 -29.68 1.58
N GLN A 825 -8.10 -29.16 0.40
CA GLN A 825 -8.58 -29.70 -0.87
C GLN A 825 -8.10 -31.16 -1.09
N ALA A 826 -6.84 -31.44 -0.76
CA ALA A 826 -6.29 -32.79 -0.84
C ALA A 826 -7.02 -33.76 0.10
N LEU A 827 -7.27 -33.38 1.35
CA LEU A 827 -8.03 -34.22 2.30
C LEU A 827 -9.46 -34.49 1.83
N GLY A 828 -10.11 -33.49 1.19
CA GLY A 828 -11.42 -33.66 0.57
C GLY A 828 -11.41 -34.66 -0.60
N LYS A 829 -10.40 -34.60 -1.48
CA LYS A 829 -10.24 -35.51 -2.61
C LYS A 829 -9.91 -36.95 -2.15
N ILE A 830 -9.08 -37.11 -1.11
CA ILE A 830 -8.76 -38.40 -0.51
C ILE A 830 -10.02 -39.07 0.06
N GLY A 831 -10.97 -38.31 0.54
CA GLY A 831 -12.28 -38.79 0.96
C GLY A 831 -12.29 -39.63 2.27
N ASP A 832 -11.19 -39.67 3.03
CA ASP A 832 -11.12 -40.45 4.28
C ASP A 832 -11.87 -39.75 5.41
N LYS A 833 -12.97 -40.37 5.90
CA LYS A 833 -13.82 -39.85 6.99
C LYS A 833 -13.05 -39.57 8.29
N LYS A 834 -11.90 -40.18 8.51
CA LYS A 834 -11.02 -39.87 9.66
C LYS A 834 -10.47 -38.42 9.60
N SER A 835 -10.53 -37.75 8.45
CA SER A 835 -10.18 -36.33 8.29
C SER A 835 -11.27 -35.36 8.78
N CYS A 836 -12.48 -35.86 9.08
CA CYS A 836 -13.64 -35.02 9.41
C CYS A 836 -13.39 -34.12 10.65
N LEU A 837 -12.94 -34.67 11.75
CA LEU A 837 -12.70 -33.91 12.99
C LEU A 837 -11.60 -32.85 12.84
N PRO A 838 -10.41 -33.15 12.25
CA PRO A 838 -9.42 -32.11 11.95
C PRO A 838 -9.95 -30.99 11.08
N LEU A 839 -10.73 -31.30 10.04
CA LEU A 839 -11.34 -30.30 9.17
C LEU A 839 -12.40 -29.47 9.89
N ILE A 840 -13.24 -30.06 10.76
CA ILE A 840 -14.18 -29.33 11.62
C ILE A 840 -13.44 -28.37 12.54
N THR A 841 -12.36 -28.82 13.16
CA THR A 841 -11.53 -27.99 14.04
C THR A 841 -10.93 -26.82 13.26
N ARG A 842 -10.49 -27.09 12.02
CA ARG A 842 -9.97 -26.06 11.14
C ARG A 842 -11.06 -25.05 10.72
N LEU A 843 -12.26 -25.52 10.38
CA LEU A 843 -13.40 -24.66 10.03
C LEU A 843 -13.74 -23.66 11.13
N LYS A 844 -13.80 -24.13 12.37
CA LYS A 844 -14.09 -23.28 13.54
C LYS A 844 -13.08 -22.14 13.73
N ARG A 845 -11.80 -22.37 13.40
CA ARG A 845 -10.69 -21.42 13.57
C ARG A 845 -10.44 -20.54 12.34
N GLU A 846 -10.99 -20.91 11.17
CA GLU A 846 -10.74 -20.21 9.93
C GLU A 846 -11.53 -18.92 9.83
N ARG A 847 -10.84 -17.80 9.60
CA ARG A 847 -11.45 -16.46 9.50
C ARG A 847 -11.72 -16.01 8.05
N PHE A 848 -10.98 -16.56 7.08
CA PHE A 848 -11.03 -16.11 5.69
C PHE A 848 -12.13 -16.84 4.91
N PRO A 849 -13.09 -16.10 4.28
CA PRO A 849 -14.23 -16.70 3.58
C PRO A 849 -13.83 -17.74 2.52
N LYS A 850 -12.82 -17.45 1.72
CA LYS A 850 -12.33 -18.37 0.66
C LYS A 850 -11.80 -19.69 1.21
N ARG A 851 -11.14 -19.67 2.37
CA ARG A 851 -10.65 -20.90 3.01
C ARG A 851 -11.75 -21.64 3.73
N ARG A 852 -12.68 -20.93 4.38
CA ARG A 852 -13.88 -21.56 4.94
C ARG A 852 -14.65 -22.32 3.86
N ALA A 853 -14.79 -21.71 2.68
CA ALA A 853 -15.43 -22.36 1.53
C ALA A 853 -14.71 -23.67 1.13
N ALA A 854 -13.38 -23.65 1.09
CA ALA A 854 -12.60 -24.84 0.78
C ALA A 854 -12.73 -25.93 1.85
N VAL A 855 -12.69 -25.57 3.15
CA VAL A 855 -12.88 -26.54 4.26
C VAL A 855 -14.28 -27.12 4.24
N THR A 856 -15.29 -26.30 3.96
CA THR A 856 -16.69 -26.72 3.81
C THR A 856 -16.87 -27.69 2.66
N ALA A 857 -16.27 -27.41 1.50
CA ALA A 857 -16.29 -28.32 0.35
C ALA A 857 -15.59 -29.66 0.64
N ALA A 858 -14.45 -29.62 1.34
CA ALA A 858 -13.74 -30.83 1.74
C ALA A 858 -14.56 -31.68 2.71
N LEU A 859 -15.21 -31.05 3.69
CA LEU A 859 -16.12 -31.74 4.62
C LEU A 859 -17.32 -32.38 3.92
N ALA A 860 -17.89 -31.70 2.91
CA ALA A 860 -18.96 -32.28 2.09
C ALA A 860 -18.48 -33.51 1.31
N ALA A 861 -17.28 -33.43 0.71
CA ALA A 861 -16.69 -34.53 -0.05
C ALA A 861 -16.48 -35.80 0.79
N LEU A 862 -16.22 -35.67 2.10
CA LEU A 862 -16.08 -36.79 3.02
C LEU A 862 -17.40 -37.56 3.24
N LYS A 863 -18.54 -36.98 2.93
CA LYS A 863 -19.89 -37.54 3.16
C LYS A 863 -20.10 -38.02 4.60
N ASP A 864 -19.55 -37.27 5.57
CA ASP A 864 -19.63 -37.59 7.00
C ASP A 864 -20.64 -36.68 7.70
N LYS A 865 -21.71 -37.29 8.23
CA LYS A 865 -22.80 -36.55 8.86
C LYS A 865 -22.38 -35.65 10.05
N ARG A 866 -21.23 -35.95 10.69
CA ARG A 866 -20.67 -35.12 11.77
C ARG A 866 -20.33 -33.69 11.31
N ALA A 867 -20.09 -33.49 10.01
CA ALA A 867 -19.83 -32.19 9.43
C ALA A 867 -21.07 -31.28 9.31
N ALA A 868 -22.27 -31.84 9.37
CA ALA A 868 -23.51 -31.12 9.09
C ALA A 868 -23.72 -29.90 10.00
N SER A 869 -23.64 -30.08 11.33
CA SER A 869 -23.80 -28.97 12.28
C SER A 869 -22.71 -27.90 12.18
N PRO A 870 -21.40 -28.23 12.10
CA PRO A 870 -20.38 -27.23 11.85
C PRO A 870 -20.54 -26.43 10.55
N ILE A 871 -20.94 -27.09 9.45
CA ILE A 871 -21.21 -26.41 8.17
C ILE A 871 -22.46 -25.53 8.29
N ALA A 872 -23.48 -25.98 9.01
CA ALA A 872 -24.68 -25.19 9.23
C ALA A 872 -24.39 -23.85 9.95
N ILE A 873 -23.46 -23.85 10.90
CA ILE A 873 -23.00 -22.64 11.60
C ILE A 873 -22.37 -21.62 10.61
N GLU A 874 -21.76 -22.07 9.52
CA GLU A 874 -21.18 -21.16 8.53
C GLU A 874 -22.22 -20.28 7.82
N LEU A 875 -23.49 -20.71 7.79
CA LEU A 875 -24.59 -19.91 7.22
C LEU A 875 -25.03 -18.76 8.15
N THR A 876 -24.68 -18.84 9.45
CA THR A 876 -25.07 -17.80 10.44
C THR A 876 -23.99 -16.73 10.63
N ARG A 877 -22.84 -16.82 9.95
CA ARG A 877 -21.79 -15.84 10.07
C ARG A 877 -22.13 -14.55 9.32
N GLU A 878 -21.56 -13.44 9.74
CA GLU A 878 -21.69 -12.13 9.09
C GLU A 878 -21.38 -12.19 7.58
N HIS A 879 -20.40 -13.01 7.21
CA HIS A 879 -20.06 -13.35 5.82
C HIS A 879 -20.19 -14.85 5.61
N PRO A 880 -21.38 -15.34 5.27
CA PRO A 880 -21.62 -16.76 5.08
C PRO A 880 -20.73 -17.38 4.00
N THR A 881 -20.41 -18.64 4.17
CA THR A 881 -19.63 -19.38 3.19
C THR A 881 -20.49 -19.74 1.98
N PRO A 882 -20.15 -19.30 0.75
CA PRO A 882 -21.06 -19.42 -0.41
C PRO A 882 -21.53 -20.84 -0.74
N ASN A 883 -20.71 -21.85 -0.47
CA ASN A 883 -20.98 -23.27 -0.77
C ASN A 883 -21.48 -24.07 0.44
N ALA A 884 -21.73 -23.43 1.59
CA ALA A 884 -22.16 -24.17 2.80
C ALA A 884 -23.48 -24.89 2.59
N LEU A 885 -24.38 -24.30 1.81
CA LEU A 885 -25.69 -24.88 1.53
C LEU A 885 -25.60 -26.09 0.62
N ALA A 886 -24.82 -25.98 -0.45
CA ALA A 886 -24.54 -27.12 -1.35
C ALA A 886 -23.86 -28.26 -0.57
N ALA A 887 -22.92 -27.96 0.31
CA ALA A 887 -22.25 -28.93 1.15
C ALA A 887 -23.19 -29.69 2.08
N LEU A 888 -24.18 -28.99 2.65
CA LEU A 888 -25.23 -29.63 3.49
C LEU A 888 -26.16 -30.52 2.66
N ALA A 889 -26.45 -30.12 1.41
CA ALA A 889 -27.23 -30.93 0.48
C ALA A 889 -26.48 -32.22 0.10
N ASP A 890 -25.19 -32.13 -0.19
CA ASP A 890 -24.31 -33.27 -0.51
C ASP A 890 -24.16 -34.27 0.64
N LEU A 891 -24.28 -33.77 1.89
CA LEU A 891 -24.29 -34.63 3.09
C LEU A 891 -25.63 -35.36 3.30
N GLY A 892 -26.65 -35.11 2.47
CA GLY A 892 -28.00 -35.69 2.60
C GLY A 892 -28.74 -35.22 3.87
N THR A 893 -28.25 -34.15 4.50
CA THR A 893 -28.84 -33.60 5.73
C THR A 893 -29.91 -32.53 5.45
N LEU A 894 -29.99 -32.10 4.18
CA LEU A 894 -31.05 -31.24 3.66
C LEU A 894 -31.94 -32.03 2.72
N LYS A 895 -33.26 -32.06 2.96
CA LYS A 895 -34.21 -32.47 1.95
C LYS A 895 -34.35 -31.33 0.94
N THR A 896 -33.60 -31.41 -0.15
CA THR A 896 -33.74 -30.49 -1.28
C THR A 896 -34.95 -30.88 -2.09
N ARG A 897 -35.95 -29.97 -2.21
CA ARG A 897 -37.03 -30.10 -3.21
C ARG A 897 -36.69 -29.10 -4.33
N PHE A 898 -36.31 -29.64 -5.49
CA PHE A 898 -36.21 -28.86 -6.72
C PHE A 898 -37.61 -28.64 -7.27
N LYS A 899 -38.01 -27.41 -7.49
CA LYS A 899 -39.19 -27.05 -8.27
C LYS A 899 -38.80 -26.04 -9.34
N THR A 900 -39.19 -26.35 -10.57
CA THR A 900 -39.06 -25.42 -11.69
C THR A 900 -40.41 -24.71 -11.85
N TYR A 901 -40.34 -23.38 -11.86
CA TYR A 901 -41.51 -22.53 -12.02
C TYR A 901 -41.39 -21.78 -13.34
N LYS A 902 -42.45 -21.73 -14.11
CA LYS A 902 -42.54 -20.93 -15.32
C LYS A 902 -43.60 -19.84 -15.07
N SER A 903 -43.21 -18.58 -15.27
CA SER A 903 -44.16 -17.49 -15.14
C SER A 903 -45.15 -17.53 -16.30
N LYS A 904 -46.42 -17.61 -15.97
CA LYS A 904 -47.54 -17.67 -16.97
C LYS A 904 -48.08 -16.28 -17.29
N THR A 905 -47.89 -15.34 -16.39
CA THR A 905 -48.35 -13.94 -16.50
C THR A 905 -47.31 -13.01 -15.88
N ASP A 906 -47.35 -11.72 -16.22
CA ASP A 906 -46.57 -10.72 -15.50
C ASP A 906 -47.03 -10.68 -14.03
N ASN A 907 -46.07 -10.62 -13.08
CA ASN A 907 -46.29 -10.67 -11.63
C ASN A 907 -46.68 -12.05 -11.06
N THR A 908 -46.18 -13.17 -11.60
CA THR A 908 -46.43 -14.49 -11.02
C THR A 908 -45.83 -14.60 -9.62
N THR A 909 -46.63 -14.89 -8.61
CA THR A 909 -46.19 -15.15 -7.24
C THR A 909 -45.99 -16.63 -7.02
N VAL A 910 -44.83 -17.03 -6.55
CA VAL A 910 -44.51 -18.41 -6.20
C VAL A 910 -44.26 -18.48 -4.71
N THR A 911 -45.12 -19.19 -4.01
CA THR A 911 -44.98 -19.43 -2.57
C THR A 911 -44.25 -20.73 -2.34
N ILE A 912 -43.18 -20.68 -1.55
CA ILE A 912 -42.33 -21.83 -1.22
C ILE A 912 -42.54 -22.14 0.25
N TYR A 913 -43.10 -23.30 0.53
CA TYR A 913 -43.21 -23.82 1.90
C TYR A 913 -41.99 -24.68 2.22
N PRO A 914 -41.08 -24.29 3.12
CA PRO A 914 -40.01 -25.16 3.58
C PRO A 914 -40.62 -26.33 4.37
N GLY A 915 -40.19 -27.55 4.08
CA GLY A 915 -40.63 -28.73 4.82
C GLY A 915 -39.85 -28.84 6.16
N TRP A 916 -40.33 -28.17 7.17
CA TRP A 916 -39.68 -27.93 8.46
C TRP A 916 -39.79 -29.06 9.49
N SER A 917 -40.45 -30.20 9.20
CA SER A 917 -40.90 -31.16 10.20
C SER A 917 -39.83 -31.87 11.03
N LYS A 918 -38.53 -31.59 10.86
CA LYS A 918 -37.42 -32.26 11.61
C LYS A 918 -36.42 -31.39 12.32
N LEU A 919 -36.59 -30.06 12.37
CA LEU A 919 -35.61 -29.16 13.00
C LEU A 919 -36.27 -28.44 14.21
N LYS A 920 -36.52 -29.17 15.28
CA LYS A 920 -37.28 -28.69 16.45
C LYS A 920 -36.55 -27.80 17.47
N SER A 921 -35.32 -27.34 17.25
CA SER A 921 -34.56 -26.68 18.32
C SER A 921 -33.88 -25.39 17.93
N PHE A 922 -34.51 -24.43 17.20
CA PHE A 922 -33.80 -23.31 16.64
C PHE A 922 -34.55 -21.94 16.80
N GLU A 923 -33.93 -20.88 17.45
CA GLU A 923 -34.56 -19.57 17.75
C GLU A 923 -34.46 -18.48 16.64
N GLN A 924 -33.49 -18.48 15.76
CA GLN A 924 -33.41 -17.61 14.56
C GLN A 924 -32.93 -18.39 13.35
N THR A 925 -33.51 -18.10 12.17
CA THR A 925 -33.27 -18.89 10.97
C THR A 925 -32.81 -18.01 9.82
N THR A 926 -31.64 -18.33 9.26
CA THR A 926 -31.15 -17.75 8.01
C THR A 926 -31.49 -18.71 6.85
N ILE A 927 -32.14 -18.20 5.83
CA ILE A 927 -32.44 -18.94 4.61
C ILE A 927 -31.46 -18.49 3.54
N SER A 928 -30.63 -19.41 3.08
CA SER A 928 -29.72 -19.18 1.94
C SER A 928 -30.22 -19.93 0.71
N ARG A 929 -30.19 -19.31 -0.46
CA ARG A 929 -30.71 -19.90 -1.69
C ARG A 929 -29.83 -19.63 -2.89
N VAL A 930 -29.76 -20.58 -3.79
CA VAL A 930 -29.26 -20.42 -5.16
C VAL A 930 -30.45 -20.45 -6.10
N ILE A 931 -30.66 -19.34 -6.82
CA ILE A 931 -31.68 -19.21 -7.84
C ILE A 931 -30.98 -19.22 -9.19
N THR A 932 -31.24 -20.22 -10.02
CA THR A 932 -30.71 -20.26 -11.40
C THR A 932 -31.82 -19.81 -12.37
N LEU A 933 -31.53 -18.75 -13.11
CA LEU A 933 -32.39 -18.24 -14.15
C LEU A 933 -32.02 -18.89 -15.48
N THR A 934 -33.02 -19.54 -16.13
CA THR A 934 -32.82 -20.10 -17.46
C THR A 934 -33.82 -19.50 -18.43
N LYS A 935 -33.32 -19.01 -19.57
CA LYS A 935 -34.11 -18.41 -20.67
C LYS A 935 -34.89 -17.15 -20.33
N ALA A 936 -34.18 -16.04 -20.07
CA ALA A 936 -34.81 -14.72 -20.24
C ALA A 936 -34.80 -14.36 -21.74
N LYS A 937 -35.92 -13.94 -22.28
CA LYS A 937 -36.08 -13.52 -23.70
C LYS A 937 -35.76 -12.02 -23.90
N SER A 938 -35.70 -11.23 -22.84
CA SER A 938 -35.40 -9.80 -22.88
C SER A 938 -34.69 -9.34 -21.63
N ASP A 939 -33.85 -8.32 -21.73
CA ASP A 939 -33.26 -7.56 -20.61
C ASP A 939 -34.34 -6.68 -19.99
N GLY A 940 -34.42 -6.70 -18.68
CA GLY A 940 -35.30 -5.84 -17.88
C GLY A 940 -36.33 -6.62 -17.11
N GLY A 941 -36.44 -6.25 -15.86
CA GLY A 941 -37.30 -6.89 -14.87
C GLY A 941 -36.53 -7.33 -13.65
N SER A 942 -37.23 -7.77 -12.63
CA SER A 942 -36.62 -8.23 -11.38
C SER A 942 -37.46 -9.36 -10.79
N ILE A 943 -36.77 -10.19 -10.00
CA ILE A 943 -37.41 -11.13 -9.08
C ILE A 943 -37.40 -10.50 -7.71
N ASP A 944 -38.52 -10.05 -7.23
CA ASP A 944 -38.69 -9.52 -5.90
C ASP A 944 -38.88 -10.65 -4.90
N ILE A 945 -38.23 -10.58 -3.78
CA ILE A 945 -38.19 -11.60 -2.75
C ILE A 945 -38.85 -11.05 -1.49
N TYR A 946 -39.85 -11.74 -1.03
CA TYR A 946 -40.60 -11.38 0.17
C TYR A 946 -40.48 -12.48 1.22
N CYS A 947 -40.16 -12.10 2.45
CA CYS A 947 -40.25 -12.95 3.62
C CYS A 947 -41.38 -12.49 4.51
N ASN A 948 -42.31 -13.38 4.81
CA ASN A 948 -43.51 -13.04 5.59
C ASN A 948 -44.18 -11.73 5.12
N ASN A 949 -44.38 -11.61 3.80
CA ASN A 949 -44.95 -10.45 3.11
C ASN A 949 -44.12 -9.14 3.17
N GLN A 950 -42.93 -9.13 3.77
CA GLN A 950 -41.98 -8.01 3.67
C GLN A 950 -40.94 -8.25 2.56
N LYS A 951 -40.72 -7.26 1.72
CA LYS A 951 -39.70 -7.32 0.67
C LYS A 951 -38.32 -7.33 1.31
N THR A 952 -37.59 -8.40 1.08
CA THR A 952 -36.22 -8.61 1.66
C THR A 952 -35.11 -8.51 0.64
N GLY A 953 -35.46 -8.48 -0.65
CA GLY A 953 -34.45 -8.35 -1.71
C GLY A 953 -35.07 -8.33 -3.11
N SER A 954 -34.23 -8.01 -4.11
CA SER A 954 -34.58 -8.04 -5.53
C SER A 954 -33.40 -8.51 -6.35
N ILE A 955 -33.62 -9.36 -7.35
CA ILE A 955 -32.61 -9.83 -8.28
C ILE A 955 -32.92 -9.26 -9.66
N PRO A 956 -32.09 -8.43 -10.26
CA PRO A 956 -32.26 -7.95 -11.62
C PRO A 956 -32.10 -9.11 -12.61
N ILE A 957 -32.90 -9.09 -13.68
CA ILE A 957 -32.82 -10.08 -14.75
C ILE A 957 -31.98 -9.53 -15.88
N LEU A 958 -30.88 -10.24 -16.19
CA LEU A 958 -30.03 -9.97 -17.32
C LEU A 958 -30.16 -11.08 -18.35
N THR A 959 -29.91 -10.79 -19.63
CA THR A 959 -29.93 -11.82 -20.70
C THR A 959 -28.88 -12.88 -20.46
N GLY A 960 -29.26 -14.14 -20.56
CA GLY A 960 -28.38 -15.29 -20.41
C GLY A 960 -28.65 -16.17 -19.20
N ARG A 961 -27.74 -17.09 -18.92
CA ARG A 961 -27.84 -18.00 -17.78
C ARG A 961 -27.23 -17.34 -16.55
N GLN A 962 -28.03 -16.97 -15.58
CA GLN A 962 -27.59 -16.30 -14.37
C GLN A 962 -27.80 -17.17 -13.13
N GLN A 963 -26.76 -17.31 -12.31
CA GLN A 963 -26.87 -17.84 -10.94
C GLN A 963 -26.72 -16.70 -9.95
N ALA A 964 -27.69 -16.51 -9.08
CA ALA A 964 -27.62 -15.55 -7.99
C ALA A 964 -27.77 -16.28 -6.66
N SER A 965 -26.84 -16.07 -5.75
CA SER A 965 -26.92 -16.49 -4.36
C SER A 965 -27.40 -15.33 -3.51
N LEU A 966 -28.49 -15.49 -2.80
CA LEU A 966 -29.02 -14.48 -1.90
C LEU A 966 -29.11 -15.06 -0.48
N ASN A 967 -28.49 -14.39 0.47
CA ASN A 967 -28.64 -14.69 1.89
C ASN A 967 -29.79 -13.87 2.44
N LEU A 968 -30.83 -14.54 2.88
CA LEU A 968 -32.03 -13.94 3.45
C LEU A 968 -32.12 -14.31 4.92
N THR A 969 -32.20 -13.29 5.79
CA THR A 969 -32.57 -13.51 7.19
C THR A 969 -34.08 -13.34 7.32
N CYS A 970 -34.75 -14.43 7.61
CA CYS A 970 -36.21 -14.45 7.85
C CYS A 970 -36.45 -14.83 9.30
N SER A 971 -37.24 -14.03 10.04
CA SER A 971 -37.75 -14.44 11.35
C SER A 971 -38.76 -15.55 11.18
N LEU A 972 -38.60 -16.64 11.91
CA LEU A 972 -39.59 -17.70 11.93
C LEU A 972 -40.83 -17.29 12.71
N ASP A 973 -42.01 -17.56 12.17
CA ASP A 973 -43.22 -17.60 12.94
C ASP A 973 -43.09 -18.74 13.99
N PRO A 974 -43.38 -18.50 15.28
CA PRO A 974 -43.40 -19.54 16.32
C PRO A 974 -44.26 -20.76 15.96
N ALA A 975 -45.25 -20.61 15.10
CA ALA A 975 -46.08 -21.68 14.57
C ALA A 975 -45.45 -22.48 13.42
N GLY A 976 -44.21 -22.20 13.03
CA GLY A 976 -43.49 -22.95 11.98
C GLY A 976 -43.93 -22.66 10.54
N LYS A 977 -44.70 -21.64 10.29
CA LYS A 977 -45.25 -21.25 8.96
C LYS A 977 -44.56 -20.02 8.39
N THR A 978 -43.26 -20.09 8.17
CA THR A 978 -42.58 -19.02 7.44
C THR A 978 -42.79 -19.19 5.94
N THR A 979 -43.40 -18.22 5.28
CA THR A 979 -43.62 -18.24 3.84
C THR A 979 -42.55 -17.36 3.15
N LEU A 980 -41.96 -17.90 2.11
CA LEU A 980 -41.13 -17.13 1.20
C LEU A 980 -41.85 -17.00 -0.13
N ASN A 981 -42.17 -15.79 -0.49
CA ASN A 981 -42.80 -15.47 -1.76
C ASN A 981 -41.80 -14.87 -2.73
N LEU A 982 -41.76 -15.36 -3.96
CA LEU A 982 -41.02 -14.78 -5.06
C LEU A 982 -42.02 -14.17 -6.04
N GLN A 983 -41.93 -12.86 -6.27
CA GLN A 983 -42.66 -12.20 -7.35
C GLN A 983 -41.77 -12.11 -8.58
N ILE A 984 -42.18 -12.76 -9.66
CA ILE A 984 -41.46 -12.80 -10.93
C ILE A 984 -42.17 -11.88 -11.90
N ARG A 985 -41.51 -10.81 -12.31
CA ARG A 985 -42.15 -9.75 -13.08
C ARG A 985 -42.11 -9.88 -14.61
N PRO A 986 -41.26 -10.60 -15.32
CA PRO A 986 -41.52 -10.82 -16.73
C PRO A 986 -42.24 -12.15 -17.01
N LYS A 987 -43.08 -12.14 -18.05
CA LYS A 987 -43.75 -13.33 -18.63
C LYS A 987 -42.69 -14.23 -19.28
N ASP A 988 -42.87 -15.53 -19.22
CA ASP A 988 -42.02 -16.58 -19.82
C ASP A 988 -40.60 -16.74 -19.19
N LEU A 989 -40.40 -16.26 -18.01
CA LEU A 989 -39.17 -16.54 -17.25
C LEU A 989 -39.27 -17.91 -16.56
N THR A 990 -38.29 -18.77 -16.77
CA THR A 990 -38.19 -20.03 -16.04
C THR A 990 -37.21 -19.88 -14.90
N VAL A 991 -37.67 -20.03 -13.66
CA VAL A 991 -36.87 -19.96 -12.44
C VAL A 991 -36.72 -21.36 -11.86
N LYS A 992 -35.48 -21.83 -11.74
CA LYS A 992 -35.15 -23.07 -11.05
C LYS A 992 -34.55 -22.76 -9.69
N ILE A 993 -35.18 -23.22 -8.62
CA ILE A 993 -34.69 -23.08 -7.26
C ILE A 993 -33.90 -24.34 -6.91
N GLU A 994 -32.60 -24.23 -6.74
CA GLU A 994 -31.71 -25.38 -6.62
C GLU A 994 -31.47 -25.83 -5.17
N ALA A 995 -31.60 -24.98 -4.16
CA ALA A 995 -31.45 -25.40 -2.77
C ALA A 995 -32.14 -24.47 -1.78
N VAL A 996 -32.71 -25.06 -0.73
CA VAL A 996 -33.29 -24.35 0.41
C VAL A 996 -32.70 -24.93 1.69
N GLY A 997 -31.94 -24.16 2.42
CA GLY A 997 -31.41 -24.58 3.72
C GLY A 997 -31.90 -23.68 4.85
N VAL A 998 -32.03 -24.24 6.01
CA VAL A 998 -32.48 -23.55 7.21
C VAL A 998 -31.48 -23.82 8.31
N VAL A 999 -30.98 -22.76 8.89
CA VAL A 999 -30.05 -22.83 10.02
C VAL A 999 -30.55 -21.96 11.14
N LYS A 1000 -30.51 -22.49 12.32
CA LYS A 1000 -30.81 -21.81 13.57
C LYS A 1000 -29.55 -21.13 14.14
N LYS A 1001 -29.68 -19.92 14.69
CA LYS A 1001 -28.71 -19.28 15.55
C LYS A 1001 -28.70 -19.93 16.92
#